data_8af29ac42d3557c1c397049dc26467d6
#
_entry.id   8af29ac42d3557c1c397049dc26467d6
#
_cell.length_a   1.000
_cell.length_b   1.000
_cell.length_c   1.000
_cell.angle_alpha   90.00
_cell.angle_beta   90.00
_cell.angle_gamma   90.00
#
_symmetry.space_group_name_H-M   'P 1'
#
loop_
_entity.id
_entity.type
_entity.pdbx_description
1 polymer ?
#
loop_
_entity_poly.entity_id
_entity_poly.type
_entity_poly.pdbx_seq_one_letter_code
_entity_poly.pdbx_strand_id
1 'polypeptide(L)'
;VSLNVNAPLYEDSWGSAWNVNGGGPPLNKWVDVTGRTQGSVSIKRGRQYELDAMQAGEYSTTLDNSDGALDPLNPSGPWFGNVEPFQPFRRRLMWGASPNLLPQQIASCGSGWATGYNPTNSDIGVVSGTDSTGGTVQMLGAGNVPNGTTAFQFAVPAATAGNTNVVTYDHLSVRAGMPYAFQIYVRNVTASTTANVAACMGFYTNGSATVTSWAAGDVAALVGSTSAGWTQIRAWGTAPANATGVLVGLSLTVAATTSATELQVNSWQLEQNSTSTAWVWPGNWYPIFNGYVERWPTTWDSGGLRGTVKPEAVDAFALLSQYTLADPLTEELNLLNPRFVYRLDDPVGATSAADSTGNNPAANFGTSKAGSGAYAFGTSITATNTATGEFAGPGTVMTLTNPSPGVSWTTTPVATSFLSLSSAGITGPANPAEWTRVIAFRWGSGALGSGNLAKLASAYDQYNNGFAPSGANIEVQIEDTGAYLAIGAQYAPYQLSMAFSGSASATPTDGNWHLLVYGMSTTSTEIMASFDGKTASAYTSYTSGYINYGVPNGIVCDSVGAMVVSSLGNMTDFNYTGDIAFVAEIPTLLTATQITNLYTAWRNAASGESSGARYARILRYAGFTGPTWLDAGNTTSMGPATDLSGSDAMSALEAVVTTESGSHVVRGTGTLRFMSRGFRYNSNVPYCTFGDGPGELPYEDLQLDYDTTHLASQVQVTQNSSSQIFTANSTSSATNYFARLMQRTINTNSTLECQDAANYLLSRYQSAAVRITSLKLNLAGNPLLWGTVVNLEIGTRIRVMRQPPGYAAPMQLDCFIESMQWDFSDKGAATLTMQCSPADLTPYGVMTSWRAWLKSPALAGATSLTITPINPVTQAALDVTNPLAAQVGIGQQLLLDHGLPTQETVTVTAVGATSANWTTGTLQVTSTTQAHAVSAALCEPLPYATTVTTFDPSAAFNSSAFSY
;
A
#
# COMPACT_ATOMS: atom_id res chain seq x y z
N VAL A 1 26.07 -33.93 -9.49
CA VAL A 1 26.73 -32.67 -9.21
C VAL A 1 26.55 -32.45 -7.74
N SER A 2 27.61 -32.55 -6.93
CA SER A 2 27.56 -32.18 -5.52
C SER A 2 27.17 -30.70 -5.48
N LEU A 3 26.06 -30.37 -4.81
CA LEU A 3 25.72 -29.02 -4.49
C LEU A 3 26.94 -28.38 -3.85
N ASN A 4 27.53 -27.39 -4.51
CA ASN A 4 28.58 -26.61 -3.92
C ASN A 4 27.90 -25.79 -2.79
N VAL A 5 28.03 -26.26 -1.54
CA VAL A 5 27.42 -25.65 -0.36
C VAL A 5 27.83 -24.20 -0.14
N ASN A 6 28.76 -23.70 -0.92
CA ASN A 6 29.33 -22.36 -0.87
C ASN A 6 28.76 -21.41 -1.96
N ALA A 7 27.86 -21.86 -2.81
CA ALA A 7 27.23 -21.03 -3.83
C ALA A 7 25.69 -21.07 -3.69
N PRO A 8 25.00 -19.91 -3.72
CA PRO A 8 23.56 -19.88 -3.67
C PRO A 8 22.94 -20.48 -4.95
N LEU A 9 21.73 -21.02 -4.83
CA LEU A 9 20.89 -21.30 -5.97
C LEU A 9 20.23 -20.00 -6.42
N TYR A 10 20.19 -19.78 -7.74
CA TYR A 10 19.53 -18.62 -8.33
C TYR A 10 18.27 -19.05 -9.05
N GLU A 11 17.26 -18.17 -9.04
CA GLU A 11 16.06 -18.32 -9.84
C GLU A 11 15.73 -17.00 -10.51
N ASP A 12 15.71 -17.01 -11.84
CA ASP A 12 15.09 -15.99 -12.67
C ASP A 12 13.75 -16.51 -13.14
N SER A 13 12.67 -15.82 -12.79
CA SER A 13 11.34 -16.27 -13.17
C SER A 13 10.45 -15.10 -13.53
N TRP A 14 9.55 -15.33 -14.49
CA TRP A 14 8.51 -14.38 -14.85
C TRP A 14 7.13 -14.98 -14.58
N GLY A 15 6.18 -14.11 -14.20
CA GLY A 15 4.81 -14.51 -13.94
C GLY A 15 3.99 -14.32 -15.21
N SER A 16 3.54 -15.42 -15.81
CA SER A 16 2.50 -15.29 -16.80
C SER A 16 1.15 -15.15 -16.10
N ALA A 17 0.41 -14.11 -16.41
CA ALA A 17 -0.98 -14.02 -16.02
C ALA A 17 -1.75 -15.09 -16.83
N TRP A 18 -1.87 -16.27 -16.29
CA TRP A 18 -2.69 -17.32 -16.87
C TRP A 18 -4.15 -16.95 -16.67
N ASN A 19 -4.69 -16.24 -17.63
CA ASN A 19 -6.12 -16.14 -17.76
C ASN A 19 -6.61 -17.43 -18.40
N VAL A 20 -6.76 -18.46 -17.59
CA VAL A 20 -7.47 -19.65 -18.01
C VAL A 20 -8.92 -19.22 -18.15
N ASN A 21 -9.47 -19.26 -19.35
CA ASN A 21 -10.90 -19.10 -19.63
C ASN A 21 -11.69 -20.10 -18.79
N GLY A 22 -12.07 -19.70 -17.57
CA GLY A 22 -12.77 -20.56 -16.62
C GLY A 22 -12.64 -20.07 -15.20
N GLY A 23 -13.11 -18.87 -14.88
CA GLY A 23 -13.67 -18.45 -13.59
C GLY A 23 -12.92 -18.73 -12.28
N GLY A 24 -11.66 -19.14 -12.31
CA GLY A 24 -10.84 -19.30 -11.12
C GLY A 24 -9.90 -18.10 -10.89
N PRO A 25 -9.43 -17.84 -9.64
CA PRO A 25 -8.47 -16.81 -9.41
C PRO A 25 -7.22 -17.03 -10.27
N PRO A 26 -6.58 -15.97 -10.80
CA PRO A 26 -5.37 -16.10 -11.58
C PRO A 26 -4.29 -16.74 -10.71
N LEU A 27 -3.93 -17.96 -11.00
CA LEU A 27 -2.77 -18.60 -10.42
C LEU A 27 -1.55 -17.91 -11.04
N ASN A 28 -0.92 -17.00 -10.29
CA ASN A 28 0.36 -16.42 -10.66
C ASN A 28 1.42 -17.52 -10.63
N LYS A 29 1.51 -18.26 -11.72
CA LYS A 29 2.55 -19.28 -11.89
C LYS A 29 3.82 -18.62 -12.37
N TRP A 30 4.84 -18.68 -11.55
CA TRP A 30 6.17 -18.25 -11.94
C TRP A 30 6.83 -19.30 -12.84
N VAL A 31 7.41 -18.83 -13.93
CA VAL A 31 8.14 -19.68 -14.89
C VAL A 31 9.63 -19.45 -14.68
N ASP A 32 10.35 -20.47 -14.27
CA ASP A 32 11.80 -20.42 -14.11
C ASP A 32 12.49 -20.40 -15.49
N VAL A 33 13.16 -19.31 -15.78
CA VAL A 33 13.96 -19.13 -17.02
C VAL A 33 15.46 -19.13 -16.76
N THR A 34 15.90 -19.46 -15.53
CA THR A 34 17.31 -19.48 -15.16
C THR A 34 18.15 -20.36 -16.09
N GLY A 35 17.59 -21.49 -16.52
CA GLY A 35 18.25 -22.39 -17.45
C GLY A 35 18.47 -21.83 -18.86
N ARG A 36 17.79 -20.73 -19.21
CA ARG A 36 17.91 -20.03 -20.49
C ARG A 36 18.90 -18.87 -20.44
N THR A 37 19.37 -18.49 -19.24
CA THR A 37 20.28 -17.35 -19.05
C THR A 37 21.60 -17.61 -19.78
N GLN A 38 21.96 -16.69 -20.68
CA GLN A 38 23.24 -16.66 -21.40
C GLN A 38 23.97 -15.36 -21.06
N GLY A 39 25.22 -15.48 -20.63
CA GLY A 39 26.02 -14.30 -20.29
C GLY A 39 25.79 -13.81 -18.88
N SER A 40 25.87 -12.48 -18.69
CA SER A 40 25.77 -11.85 -17.37
C SER A 40 24.34 -11.40 -17.06
N VAL A 41 24.04 -11.39 -15.76
CA VAL A 41 22.85 -10.73 -15.22
C VAL A 41 23.31 -9.52 -14.44
N SER A 42 22.71 -8.36 -14.72
CA SER A 42 22.96 -7.13 -13.97
C SER A 42 21.66 -6.58 -13.37
N ILE A 43 21.74 -6.17 -12.11
CA ILE A 43 20.64 -5.55 -11.38
C ILE A 43 21.15 -4.27 -10.74
N LYS A 44 20.52 -3.16 -10.99
CA LYS A 44 20.87 -1.87 -10.40
C LYS A 44 19.65 -1.28 -9.73
N ARG A 45 19.78 -0.84 -8.47
CA ARG A 45 18.73 -0.17 -7.69
C ARG A 45 19.33 0.97 -6.91
N GLY A 46 18.55 2.03 -6.71
CA GLY A 46 18.93 3.15 -5.86
C GLY A 46 19.31 4.41 -6.61
N ARG A 47 20.05 5.28 -5.95
CA ARG A 47 20.49 6.60 -6.43
C ARG A 47 21.98 6.79 -6.21
N GLN A 48 22.55 7.80 -6.87
CA GLN A 48 23.98 8.04 -6.75
C GLN A 48 24.34 8.75 -5.44
N TYR A 49 23.62 9.79 -5.08
CA TYR A 49 23.86 10.59 -3.89
C TYR A 49 22.58 10.75 -3.05
N GLU A 50 22.77 11.12 -1.78
CA GLU A 50 21.70 11.18 -0.78
C GLU A 50 20.58 12.21 -1.03
N LEU A 51 20.83 13.21 -1.88
CA LEU A 51 19.83 14.21 -2.26
C LEU A 51 19.27 14.04 -3.69
N ASP A 52 19.77 13.04 -4.42
CA ASP A 52 19.27 12.75 -5.76
C ASP A 52 17.90 12.07 -5.67
N ALA A 53 17.11 12.22 -6.72
CA ALA A 53 15.88 11.45 -6.87
C ALA A 53 16.20 9.94 -6.99
N MET A 54 15.33 9.13 -6.40
CA MET A 54 15.45 7.67 -6.51
C MET A 54 15.12 7.24 -7.94
N GLN A 55 15.99 6.42 -8.50
CA GLN A 55 15.77 5.86 -9.84
C GLN A 55 15.03 4.53 -9.76
N ALA A 56 14.25 4.22 -10.80
CA ALA A 56 13.67 2.90 -10.93
C ALA A 56 14.76 1.83 -10.98
N GLY A 57 14.54 0.73 -10.27
CA GLY A 57 15.45 -0.41 -10.32
C GLY A 57 15.37 -1.10 -11.68
N GLU A 58 16.51 -1.55 -12.18
CA GLU A 58 16.66 -2.18 -13.49
C GLU A 58 17.23 -3.59 -13.34
N TYR A 59 16.73 -4.49 -14.16
CA TYR A 59 17.26 -5.84 -14.34
C TYR A 59 17.50 -6.09 -15.82
N SER A 60 18.65 -6.64 -16.15
CA SER A 60 18.98 -7.03 -17.52
C SER A 60 19.69 -8.38 -17.58
N THR A 61 19.34 -9.18 -18.58
CA THR A 61 19.99 -10.45 -18.91
C THR A 61 19.78 -10.79 -20.38
N THR A 62 20.44 -11.84 -20.84
CA THR A 62 20.18 -12.45 -22.15
C THR A 62 19.68 -13.86 -21.95
N LEU A 63 18.55 -14.20 -22.54
CA LEU A 63 17.94 -15.54 -22.48
C LEU A 63 18.07 -16.22 -23.85
N ASP A 64 18.35 -17.52 -23.84
CA ASP A 64 18.26 -18.37 -25.01
C ASP A 64 16.80 -18.50 -25.46
N ASN A 65 16.56 -18.19 -26.72
CA ASN A 65 15.29 -18.32 -27.38
C ASN A 65 15.41 -19.07 -28.73
N SER A 66 16.38 -20.01 -28.82
CA SER A 66 16.60 -20.77 -30.03
C SER A 66 15.40 -21.67 -30.41
N ASP A 67 14.56 -22.00 -29.45
CA ASP A 67 13.28 -22.70 -29.62
C ASP A 67 12.09 -21.78 -29.93
N GLY A 68 12.29 -20.47 -29.95
CA GLY A 68 11.23 -19.48 -30.19
C GLY A 68 10.17 -19.41 -29.08
N ALA A 69 10.43 -19.96 -27.90
CA ALA A 69 9.46 -19.99 -26.79
C ALA A 69 9.09 -18.62 -26.24
N LEU A 70 10.06 -17.69 -26.21
CA LEU A 70 9.91 -16.32 -25.74
C LEU A 70 9.70 -15.33 -26.89
N ASP A 71 9.31 -15.79 -28.06
CA ASP A 71 8.97 -14.93 -29.19
C ASP A 71 7.47 -14.58 -29.15
N PRO A 72 7.10 -13.31 -28.97
CA PRO A 72 5.69 -12.91 -28.94
C PRO A 72 4.94 -13.16 -30.26
N LEU A 73 5.68 -13.32 -31.35
CA LEU A 73 5.11 -13.57 -32.70
C LEU A 73 5.03 -15.04 -33.06
N ASN A 74 5.54 -15.96 -32.23
CA ASN A 74 5.52 -17.40 -32.50
C ASN A 74 4.21 -18.05 -32.03
N PRO A 75 3.24 -18.33 -32.92
CA PRO A 75 1.96 -18.91 -32.53
C PRO A 75 2.06 -20.36 -32.04
N SER A 76 3.17 -21.01 -32.29
CA SER A 76 3.47 -22.37 -31.81
C SER A 76 4.28 -22.36 -30.50
N GLY A 77 4.69 -21.19 -30.04
CA GLY A 77 5.43 -21.03 -28.79
C GLY A 77 4.57 -21.39 -27.57
N PRO A 78 5.14 -22.02 -26.54
CA PRO A 78 4.39 -22.45 -25.35
C PRO A 78 3.82 -21.27 -24.56
N TRP A 79 4.33 -20.08 -24.76
CA TRP A 79 3.91 -18.85 -24.07
C TRP A 79 3.28 -17.81 -25.00
N PHE A 80 2.88 -18.23 -26.21
CA PHE A 80 2.21 -17.33 -27.15
C PHE A 80 0.99 -16.63 -26.51
N GLY A 81 0.89 -15.32 -26.68
CA GLY A 81 -0.15 -14.49 -26.07
C GLY A 81 0.11 -14.14 -24.60
N ASN A 82 1.26 -14.56 -24.01
CA ASN A 82 1.65 -14.21 -22.65
C ASN A 82 3.02 -13.51 -22.57
N VAL A 83 3.77 -13.49 -23.67
CA VAL A 83 5.04 -12.74 -23.76
C VAL A 83 4.70 -11.30 -24.12
N GLU A 84 4.33 -10.54 -23.13
CA GLU A 84 3.82 -9.17 -23.26
C GLU A 84 4.59 -8.22 -22.33
N PRO A 85 4.63 -6.92 -22.63
CA PRO A 85 5.11 -5.91 -21.68
C PRO A 85 4.38 -5.97 -20.34
N PHE A 86 5.05 -5.53 -19.29
CA PHE A 86 4.56 -5.47 -17.90
C PHE A 86 4.22 -6.81 -17.24
N GLN A 87 4.68 -7.92 -17.81
CA GLN A 87 4.64 -9.20 -17.08
C GLN A 87 5.56 -9.15 -15.85
N PRO A 88 5.12 -9.64 -14.68
CA PRO A 88 5.95 -9.70 -13.50
C PRO A 88 7.24 -10.50 -13.73
N PHE A 89 8.33 -10.00 -13.23
CA PHE A 89 9.64 -10.66 -13.30
C PHE A 89 10.36 -10.56 -11.96
N ARG A 90 11.00 -11.64 -11.52
CA ARG A 90 11.78 -11.62 -10.29
C ARG A 90 13.10 -12.35 -10.45
N ARG A 91 14.09 -11.94 -9.67
CA ARG A 91 15.27 -12.73 -9.35
C ARG A 91 15.39 -12.92 -7.86
N ARG A 92 15.59 -14.16 -7.45
CA ARG A 92 15.83 -14.53 -6.06
C ARG A 92 16.98 -15.50 -5.96
N LEU A 93 17.57 -15.61 -4.78
CA LEU A 93 18.60 -16.59 -4.46
C LEU A 93 18.21 -17.35 -3.19
N MET A 94 18.63 -18.61 -3.10
CA MET A 94 18.51 -19.41 -1.91
C MET A 94 19.86 -19.49 -1.21
N TRP A 95 19.92 -19.05 0.03
CA TRP A 95 21.10 -19.14 0.88
C TRP A 95 20.79 -19.91 2.16
N GLY A 96 21.84 -20.58 2.69
CA GLY A 96 21.66 -21.57 3.75
C GLY A 96 21.39 -22.91 3.10
N ALA A 97 22.41 -23.75 2.98
CA ALA A 97 22.43 -24.99 2.20
C ALA A 97 21.33 -25.98 2.64
N SER A 98 20.14 -25.81 2.12
CA SER A 98 19.10 -26.80 2.24
C SER A 98 18.79 -27.36 0.87
N PRO A 99 18.81 -28.69 0.70
CA PRO A 99 18.32 -29.30 -0.54
C PRO A 99 16.81 -29.19 -0.70
N ASN A 100 16.07 -28.79 0.34
CA ASN A 100 14.62 -28.69 0.30
C ASN A 100 14.16 -27.44 -0.45
N LEU A 101 13.58 -27.61 -1.63
CA LEU A 101 13.14 -26.57 -2.55
C LEU A 101 11.74 -26.00 -2.22
N LEU A 102 11.02 -26.61 -1.27
CA LEU A 102 9.67 -26.19 -0.90
C LEU A 102 9.69 -24.87 -0.08
N PRO A 103 8.65 -24.05 -0.16
CA PRO A 103 8.44 -22.96 0.79
C PRO A 103 8.39 -23.46 2.23
N GLN A 104 8.88 -22.67 3.16
CA GLN A 104 8.95 -23.06 4.57
C GLN A 104 7.58 -23.43 5.14
N GLN A 105 6.52 -22.71 4.77
CA GLN A 105 5.15 -22.98 5.24
C GLN A 105 4.68 -24.37 4.85
N ILE A 106 4.98 -24.80 3.62
CA ILE A 106 4.59 -26.12 3.10
C ILE A 106 5.46 -27.21 3.70
N ALA A 107 6.78 -27.02 3.63
CA ALA A 107 7.74 -28.02 4.11
C ALA A 107 7.58 -28.33 5.60
N SER A 108 7.24 -27.35 6.41
CA SER A 108 7.06 -27.46 7.87
C SER A 108 5.61 -27.63 8.31
N CYS A 109 4.65 -27.67 7.39
CA CYS A 109 3.23 -27.67 7.70
C CYS A 109 2.81 -26.51 8.62
N GLY A 110 3.37 -25.32 8.39
CA GLY A 110 3.08 -24.13 9.18
C GLY A 110 3.83 -24.04 10.52
N SER A 111 4.71 -24.98 10.86
CA SER A 111 5.50 -24.93 12.10
C SER A 111 6.40 -23.67 12.10
N GLY A 112 6.36 -22.92 13.22
CA GLY A 112 7.12 -21.68 13.37
C GLY A 112 6.46 -20.43 12.74
N TRP A 113 5.23 -20.55 12.24
CA TRP A 113 4.43 -19.42 11.74
C TRP A 113 3.41 -18.97 12.77
N ALA A 114 3.00 -17.68 12.66
CA ALA A 114 2.02 -17.12 13.59
C ALA A 114 0.73 -17.94 13.60
N THR A 115 0.13 -18.06 14.79
CA THR A 115 -1.16 -18.71 15.01
C THR A 115 -2.21 -18.14 14.03
N GLY A 116 -2.75 -18.99 13.15
CA GLY A 116 -3.82 -18.63 12.22
C GLY A 116 -3.53 -18.88 10.74
N TYR A 117 -2.32 -19.36 10.37
CA TYR A 117 -2.10 -19.80 8.99
C TYR A 117 -2.95 -21.05 8.72
N ASN A 118 -3.95 -20.88 7.88
CA ASN A 118 -4.67 -21.98 7.28
C ASN A 118 -4.32 -22.02 5.79
N PRO A 119 -3.77 -23.12 5.27
CA PRO A 119 -3.55 -23.23 3.82
C PRO A 119 -4.91 -23.14 3.13
N THR A 120 -5.02 -22.20 2.21
CA THR A 120 -6.21 -22.06 1.37
C THR A 120 -6.14 -23.06 0.22
N ASN A 121 -7.25 -23.34 -0.44
CA ASN A 121 -7.27 -24.18 -1.67
C ASN A 121 -6.38 -23.62 -2.80
N SER A 122 -5.91 -22.38 -2.68
CA SER A 122 -4.92 -21.79 -3.59
C SER A 122 -3.48 -22.17 -3.26
N ASP A 123 -3.20 -22.56 -2.01
CA ASP A 123 -1.85 -22.94 -1.57
C ASP A 123 -1.62 -24.44 -1.71
N ILE A 124 -2.63 -25.25 -1.41
CA ILE A 124 -2.60 -26.70 -1.57
C ILE A 124 -3.88 -27.12 -2.27
N GLY A 125 -3.74 -27.51 -3.53
CA GLY A 125 -4.85 -27.98 -4.34
C GLY A 125 -5.32 -29.36 -3.88
N VAL A 126 -6.59 -29.51 -3.55
CA VAL A 126 -7.25 -30.83 -3.46
C VAL A 126 -7.92 -31.07 -4.80
N VAL A 127 -7.28 -31.84 -5.66
CA VAL A 127 -7.88 -32.27 -6.94
C VAL A 127 -8.62 -33.57 -6.69
N SER A 128 -9.96 -33.52 -6.63
CA SER A 128 -10.77 -34.73 -6.59
C SER A 128 -10.86 -35.36 -7.98
N GLY A 129 -10.40 -36.57 -8.11
CA GLY A 129 -10.78 -37.42 -9.25
C GLY A 129 -12.18 -37.96 -9.03
N THR A 130 -13.15 -37.61 -9.87
CA THR A 130 -14.52 -38.16 -9.99
C THR A 130 -15.61 -37.75 -9.00
N ASP A 131 -15.36 -37.01 -7.92
CA ASP A 131 -16.42 -36.48 -7.09
C ASP A 131 -16.16 -35.06 -6.64
N SER A 132 -17.12 -34.16 -6.87
CA SER A 132 -17.03 -32.70 -6.66
C SER A 132 -17.20 -32.25 -5.21
N THR A 133 -17.15 -33.13 -4.25
CA THR A 133 -17.27 -32.82 -2.82
C THR A 133 -15.88 -32.61 -2.22
N GLY A 134 -15.45 -31.36 -2.18
CA GLY A 134 -14.11 -30.94 -1.74
C GLY A 134 -13.77 -31.37 -0.33
N GLY A 135 -12.63 -32.03 -0.19
CA GLY A 135 -12.00 -32.27 1.11
C GLY A 135 -11.52 -30.94 1.71
N THR A 136 -11.47 -30.86 3.02
CA THR A 136 -10.95 -29.70 3.74
C THR A 136 -9.50 -29.92 4.17
N VAL A 137 -8.69 -28.87 4.09
CA VAL A 137 -7.33 -28.84 4.62
C VAL A 137 -7.30 -27.91 5.82
N GLN A 138 -6.72 -28.36 6.92
CA GLN A 138 -6.52 -27.51 8.08
C GLN A 138 -5.17 -27.75 8.73
N MET A 139 -4.57 -26.71 9.30
CA MET A 139 -3.36 -26.80 10.09
C MET A 139 -3.72 -27.14 11.53
N LEU A 140 -3.12 -28.18 12.07
CA LEU A 140 -3.33 -28.59 13.47
C LEU A 140 -2.01 -28.61 14.23
N GLY A 141 -2.05 -28.14 15.48
CA GLY A 141 -1.03 -28.47 16.46
C GLY A 141 -1.09 -29.97 16.73
N ALA A 142 -0.09 -30.72 16.31
CA ALA A 142 -0.06 -32.16 16.45
C ALA A 142 1.07 -32.56 17.42
N GLY A 143 0.74 -33.21 18.49
CA GLY A 143 1.73 -33.91 19.30
C GLY A 143 2.38 -35.04 18.48
N ASN A 144 3.68 -35.28 18.72
CA ASN A 144 4.42 -36.39 18.14
C ASN A 144 4.47 -36.36 16.59
N VAL A 145 4.87 -35.21 16.02
CA VAL A 145 5.17 -35.04 14.58
C VAL A 145 6.63 -35.40 14.30
N PRO A 146 6.96 -35.88 13.08
CA PRO A 146 8.35 -36.16 12.69
C PRO A 146 9.26 -34.95 12.78
N ASN A 147 8.78 -33.76 12.38
CA ASN A 147 9.53 -32.52 12.43
C ASN A 147 8.60 -31.34 12.69
N GLY A 148 9.07 -30.35 13.47
CA GLY A 148 8.28 -29.18 13.82
C GLY A 148 7.24 -29.44 14.91
N THR A 149 6.14 -28.66 14.89
CA THR A 149 5.09 -28.67 15.93
C THR A 149 3.67 -28.83 15.38
N THR A 150 3.51 -28.84 14.06
CA THR A 150 2.22 -28.81 13.36
C THR A 150 2.17 -29.85 12.24
N ALA A 151 0.97 -30.24 11.86
CA ALA A 151 0.71 -31.07 10.68
C ALA A 151 -0.45 -30.47 9.87
N PHE A 152 -0.48 -30.71 8.57
CA PHE A 152 -1.70 -30.49 7.80
C PHE A 152 -2.60 -31.72 7.91
N GLN A 153 -3.88 -31.51 8.21
CA GLN A 153 -4.90 -32.54 8.20
C GLN A 153 -5.82 -32.39 6.99
N PHE A 154 -5.98 -33.47 6.28
CA PHE A 154 -6.91 -33.59 5.15
C PHE A 154 -8.08 -34.47 5.56
N ALA A 155 -9.29 -33.92 5.50
CA ALA A 155 -10.51 -34.68 5.69
C ALA A 155 -11.06 -35.09 4.30
N VAL A 156 -11.08 -36.38 4.05
CA VAL A 156 -11.68 -36.98 2.85
C VAL A 156 -13.10 -37.38 3.19
N PRO A 157 -14.13 -36.84 2.51
CA PRO A 157 -15.53 -37.17 2.80
C PRO A 157 -15.83 -38.66 2.72
N ALA A 158 -16.85 -39.10 3.43
CA ALA A 158 -17.41 -40.44 3.30
C ALA A 158 -17.90 -40.70 1.88
N ALA A 159 -17.62 -41.86 1.33
CA ALA A 159 -18.04 -42.25 -0.01
C ALA A 159 -18.60 -43.66 -0.05
N THR A 160 -19.62 -43.88 -0.86
CA THR A 160 -20.25 -45.20 -1.08
C THR A 160 -19.44 -46.11 -2.01
N ALA A 161 -18.54 -45.56 -2.81
CA ALA A 161 -17.54 -46.24 -3.60
C ALA A 161 -16.18 -45.63 -3.29
N GLY A 162 -15.10 -46.40 -3.40
CA GLY A 162 -13.75 -45.90 -3.07
C GLY A 162 -13.44 -44.59 -3.81
N ASN A 163 -13.07 -43.55 -3.07
CA ASN A 163 -12.68 -42.25 -3.59
C ASN A 163 -11.16 -42.18 -3.73
N THR A 164 -10.71 -41.69 -4.89
CA THR A 164 -9.31 -41.31 -5.08
C THR A 164 -9.22 -39.79 -5.11
N ASN A 165 -8.50 -39.25 -4.14
CA ASN A 165 -8.22 -37.80 -4.04
C ASN A 165 -6.72 -37.57 -4.21
N VAL A 166 -6.36 -36.46 -4.85
CA VAL A 166 -4.98 -36.05 -5.02
C VAL A 166 -4.79 -34.72 -4.33
N VAL A 167 -3.85 -34.66 -3.42
CA VAL A 167 -3.49 -33.45 -2.67
C VAL A 167 -2.12 -33.02 -3.14
N THR A 168 -2.02 -31.85 -3.72
CA THR A 168 -0.79 -31.38 -4.35
C THR A 168 -0.48 -29.93 -4.03
N TYR A 169 0.82 -29.63 -4.03
CA TYR A 169 1.37 -28.29 -4.12
C TYR A 169 2.07 -28.15 -5.48
N ASP A 170 1.69 -27.16 -6.28
CA ASP A 170 2.06 -27.03 -7.70
C ASP A 170 2.83 -25.77 -8.09
N HIS A 171 3.20 -24.92 -7.11
CA HIS A 171 3.90 -23.66 -7.37
C HIS A 171 5.44 -23.81 -7.44
N LEU A 172 5.92 -24.89 -8.09
CA LEU A 172 7.34 -25.23 -8.11
C LEU A 172 7.86 -25.26 -9.54
N SER A 173 8.91 -24.49 -9.79
CA SER A 173 9.66 -24.53 -11.04
C SER A 173 10.66 -25.67 -11.04
N VAL A 174 10.89 -26.29 -12.20
CA VAL A 174 11.92 -27.32 -12.39
C VAL A 174 12.79 -27.02 -13.61
N ARG A 175 14.02 -27.55 -13.56
CA ARG A 175 14.93 -27.53 -14.71
C ARG A 175 14.77 -28.81 -15.50
N ALA A 176 14.49 -28.68 -16.78
CA ALA A 176 14.39 -29.83 -17.70
C ALA A 176 15.68 -30.69 -17.69
N GLY A 177 15.51 -31.98 -17.74
CA GLY A 177 16.60 -32.95 -17.74
C GLY A 177 17.25 -33.22 -16.38
N MET A 178 16.84 -32.53 -15.31
CA MET A 178 17.40 -32.74 -13.97
C MET A 178 16.57 -33.74 -13.15
N PRO A 179 17.22 -34.58 -12.32
CA PRO A 179 16.55 -35.51 -11.44
C PRO A 179 15.96 -34.75 -10.22
N TYR A 180 14.76 -35.16 -9.80
CA TYR A 180 14.08 -34.68 -8.62
C TYR A 180 13.60 -35.83 -7.76
N ALA A 181 13.64 -35.63 -6.43
CA ALA A 181 13.09 -36.56 -5.46
C ALA A 181 12.19 -35.79 -4.46
N PHE A 182 11.05 -36.36 -4.16
CA PHE A 182 10.08 -35.83 -3.21
C PHE A 182 9.88 -36.83 -2.08
N GLN A 183 9.69 -36.33 -0.87
CA GLN A 183 9.28 -37.11 0.30
C GLN A 183 8.26 -36.39 1.15
N ILE A 184 7.44 -37.16 1.83
CA ILE A 184 6.41 -36.70 2.77
C ILE A 184 6.16 -37.78 3.84
N TYR A 185 5.85 -37.34 5.06
CA TYR A 185 5.39 -38.24 6.12
C TYR A 185 3.87 -38.14 6.21
N VAL A 186 3.20 -39.29 6.31
CA VAL A 186 1.75 -39.40 6.35
C VAL A 186 1.31 -40.40 7.41
N ARG A 187 0.17 -40.15 8.04
CA ARG A 187 -0.52 -41.11 8.93
C ARG A 187 -2.04 -40.98 8.75
N ASN A 188 -2.75 -42.10 9.00
CA ASN A 188 -4.21 -42.13 9.04
C ASN A 188 -4.67 -42.11 10.51
N VAL A 189 -5.39 -41.05 10.91
CA VAL A 189 -5.83 -40.85 12.29
C VAL A 189 -7.28 -41.32 12.54
N THR A 190 -7.98 -41.74 11.50
CA THR A 190 -9.37 -42.23 11.62
C THR A 190 -9.40 -43.72 11.92
N ALA A 191 -9.79 -44.05 13.13
CA ALA A 191 -9.88 -45.44 13.56
C ALA A 191 -10.76 -46.30 12.64
N SER A 192 -10.36 -47.54 12.44
CA SER A 192 -11.08 -48.55 11.66
C SER A 192 -11.22 -48.26 10.15
N THR A 193 -10.43 -47.37 9.59
CA THR A 193 -10.37 -47.11 8.16
C THR A 193 -9.01 -47.54 7.62
N THR A 194 -8.95 -47.86 6.32
CA THR A 194 -7.70 -48.08 5.61
C THR A 194 -7.61 -47.13 4.41
N ALA A 195 -6.51 -46.36 4.36
CA ALA A 195 -6.21 -45.47 3.24
C ALA A 195 -4.98 -46.00 2.50
N ASN A 196 -5.10 -46.22 1.18
CA ASN A 196 -3.96 -46.44 0.32
C ASN A 196 -3.44 -45.10 -0.16
N VAL A 197 -2.19 -44.78 0.17
CA VAL A 197 -1.54 -43.53 -0.20
C VAL A 197 -0.36 -43.80 -1.12
N ALA A 198 -0.17 -42.94 -2.09
CA ALA A 198 1.01 -42.94 -2.95
C ALA A 198 1.62 -41.52 -2.97
N ALA A 199 2.94 -41.42 -2.83
CA ALA A 199 3.62 -40.17 -3.10
C ALA A 199 3.50 -39.89 -4.60
N CYS A 200 3.13 -38.63 -4.94
CA CYS A 200 3.04 -38.23 -6.34
C CYS A 200 3.93 -37.02 -6.62
N MET A 201 4.59 -37.11 -7.75
CA MET A 201 5.36 -36.02 -8.33
C MET A 201 5.07 -35.97 -9.82
N GLY A 202 4.44 -34.93 -10.29
CA GLY A 202 4.02 -34.81 -11.67
C GLY A 202 4.65 -33.61 -12.34
N PHE A 203 5.31 -33.84 -13.48
CA PHE A 203 5.90 -32.78 -14.28
C PHE A 203 4.89 -32.26 -15.30
N TYR A 204 4.85 -30.95 -15.47
CA TYR A 204 4.01 -30.27 -16.43
C TYR A 204 4.83 -29.28 -17.29
N THR A 205 4.35 -29.08 -18.50
CA THR A 205 4.84 -28.03 -19.39
C THR A 205 4.04 -26.78 -19.21
N ASN A 206 4.65 -25.65 -19.46
CA ASN A 206 4.00 -24.36 -19.33
C ASN A 206 2.75 -24.28 -20.21
N GLY A 207 1.68 -23.68 -19.68
CA GLY A 207 0.41 -23.57 -20.39
C GLY A 207 -0.57 -24.70 -20.16
N SER A 208 -0.16 -25.78 -19.53
CA SER A 208 -1.05 -26.89 -19.24
C SER A 208 -1.13 -27.13 -17.73
N ALA A 209 -2.33 -27.10 -17.17
CA ALA A 209 -2.59 -27.62 -15.83
C ALA A 209 -2.51 -29.16 -15.79
N THR A 210 -2.31 -29.78 -16.95
CA THR A 210 -2.27 -31.22 -17.08
C THR A 210 -0.84 -31.73 -16.91
N VAL A 211 -0.64 -32.65 -15.98
CA VAL A 211 0.62 -33.34 -15.78
C VAL A 211 0.92 -34.15 -17.04
N THR A 212 2.08 -33.88 -17.63
CA THR A 212 2.53 -34.57 -18.85
C THR A 212 3.33 -35.83 -18.55
N SER A 213 3.89 -35.93 -17.36
CA SER A 213 4.68 -37.10 -16.93
C SER A 213 4.60 -37.27 -15.43
N TRP A 214 4.18 -38.43 -14.98
CA TRP A 214 4.21 -38.86 -13.59
C TRP A 214 5.48 -39.59 -13.23
N ALA A 215 6.09 -39.23 -12.12
CA ALA A 215 7.25 -39.95 -11.57
C ALA A 215 6.82 -41.19 -10.81
N ALA A 216 7.74 -42.16 -10.70
CA ALA A 216 7.55 -43.32 -9.84
C ALA A 216 7.50 -42.87 -8.36
N GLY A 217 6.66 -43.56 -7.56
CA GLY A 217 6.51 -43.25 -6.14
C GLY A 217 6.15 -44.44 -5.29
N ASP A 218 6.47 -44.37 -4.01
CA ASP A 218 6.09 -45.34 -2.98
C ASP A 218 4.58 -45.35 -2.78
N VAL A 219 4.04 -46.55 -2.52
CA VAL A 219 2.64 -46.79 -2.17
C VAL A 219 2.59 -47.46 -0.79
N ALA A 220 1.75 -46.93 0.10
CA ALA A 220 1.55 -47.51 1.42
C ALA A 220 0.07 -47.66 1.77
N ALA A 221 -0.28 -48.76 2.40
CA ALA A 221 -1.61 -48.99 2.98
C ALA A 221 -1.56 -48.56 4.47
N LEU A 222 -2.27 -47.47 4.81
CA LEU A 222 -2.28 -46.91 6.14
C LEU A 222 -3.54 -47.36 6.92
N VAL A 223 -3.35 -48.20 7.90
CA VAL A 223 -4.43 -48.58 8.85
C VAL A 223 -4.63 -47.43 9.84
N GLY A 224 -5.86 -46.93 9.92
CA GLY A 224 -6.21 -45.81 10.74
C GLY A 224 -6.28 -46.14 12.23
N SER A 225 -5.65 -45.28 13.04
CA SER A 225 -5.70 -45.32 14.51
C SER A 225 -5.41 -43.94 15.05
N THR A 226 -6.03 -43.55 16.15
CA THR A 226 -5.73 -42.31 16.87
C THR A 226 -4.28 -42.25 17.37
N SER A 227 -3.59 -43.40 17.46
CA SER A 227 -2.17 -43.52 17.79
C SER A 227 -1.31 -44.00 16.62
N ALA A 228 -1.78 -43.86 15.37
CA ALA A 228 -1.04 -44.30 14.18
C ALA A 228 0.35 -43.67 14.13
N GLY A 229 1.35 -44.47 13.82
CA GLY A 229 2.70 -44.00 13.55
C GLY A 229 2.81 -43.28 12.17
N TRP A 230 3.83 -42.47 12.02
CA TRP A 230 4.13 -41.80 10.77
C TRP A 230 4.82 -42.76 9.79
N THR A 231 4.37 -42.74 8.55
CA THR A 231 4.97 -43.49 7.45
C THR A 231 5.57 -42.52 6.45
N GLN A 232 6.84 -42.67 6.12
CA GLN A 232 7.50 -41.91 5.04
C GLN A 232 7.19 -42.55 3.69
N ILE A 233 6.77 -41.74 2.73
CA ILE A 233 6.61 -42.12 1.32
C ILE A 233 7.37 -41.17 0.42
N ARG A 234 7.85 -41.63 -0.73
CA ARG A 234 8.76 -40.92 -1.63
C ARG A 234 8.33 -41.08 -3.07
N ALA A 235 8.66 -40.06 -3.89
CA ALA A 235 8.57 -40.13 -5.34
C ALA A 235 9.86 -39.60 -5.97
N TRP A 236 10.27 -40.11 -7.10
CA TRP A 236 11.49 -39.68 -7.81
C TRP A 236 11.35 -39.83 -9.31
N GLY A 237 11.97 -38.92 -10.06
CA GLY A 237 11.96 -38.94 -11.52
C GLY A 237 12.85 -37.84 -12.10
N THR A 238 13.09 -37.96 -13.41
CA THR A 238 13.82 -36.92 -14.16
C THR A 238 12.82 -36.01 -14.86
N ALA A 239 12.97 -34.69 -14.69
CA ALA A 239 12.13 -33.73 -15.40
C ALA A 239 12.29 -33.88 -16.92
N PRO A 240 11.22 -34.09 -17.70
CA PRO A 240 11.27 -34.12 -19.16
C PRO A 240 11.95 -32.88 -19.76
N ALA A 241 12.41 -32.97 -20.99
CA ALA A 241 13.15 -31.91 -21.68
C ALA A 241 12.36 -30.60 -21.84
N ASN A 242 11.03 -30.67 -21.81
CA ASN A 242 10.13 -29.54 -21.93
C ASN A 242 9.41 -29.22 -20.59
N ALA A 243 9.78 -29.83 -19.48
CA ALA A 243 9.17 -29.58 -18.19
C ALA A 243 9.55 -28.20 -17.69
N THR A 244 8.56 -27.45 -17.22
CA THR A 244 8.73 -26.11 -16.65
C THR A 244 8.33 -26.04 -15.18
N GLY A 245 7.53 -27.00 -14.72
CA GLY A 245 7.11 -27.09 -13.35
C GLY A 245 6.85 -28.50 -12.87
N VAL A 246 6.70 -28.64 -11.56
CA VAL A 246 6.36 -29.87 -10.88
C VAL A 246 5.30 -29.63 -9.84
N LEU A 247 4.36 -30.55 -9.74
CA LEU A 247 3.48 -30.68 -8.59
C LEU A 247 3.95 -31.86 -7.73
N VAL A 248 3.87 -31.69 -6.43
CA VAL A 248 4.24 -32.71 -5.45
C VAL A 248 3.12 -32.89 -4.45
N GLY A 249 2.95 -34.09 -3.96
CA GLY A 249 1.91 -34.37 -2.98
C GLY A 249 1.65 -35.83 -2.77
N LEU A 250 0.40 -36.17 -2.48
CA LEU A 250 -0.04 -37.55 -2.31
C LEU A 250 -1.35 -37.81 -3.07
N SER A 251 -1.42 -38.98 -3.65
CA SER A 251 -2.66 -39.60 -4.09
C SER A 251 -3.15 -40.53 -3.01
N LEU A 252 -4.41 -40.47 -2.70
CA LEU A 252 -4.99 -41.35 -1.68
C LEU A 252 -6.25 -41.97 -2.22
N THR A 253 -6.40 -43.27 -1.97
CA THR A 253 -7.61 -44.04 -2.26
C THR A 253 -8.15 -44.59 -0.96
N VAL A 254 -9.34 -44.15 -0.58
CA VAL A 254 -10.04 -44.64 0.60
C VAL A 254 -11.10 -45.64 0.17
N ALA A 255 -11.15 -46.77 0.83
CA ALA A 255 -12.27 -47.73 0.64
C ALA A 255 -13.60 -47.04 1.01
N ALA A 256 -14.73 -47.58 0.51
CA ALA A 256 -16.05 -47.10 0.88
C ALA A 256 -16.22 -47.04 2.40
N THR A 257 -16.53 -45.85 2.92
CA THR A 257 -16.68 -45.63 4.38
C THR A 257 -17.93 -44.80 4.66
N THR A 258 -18.50 -44.98 5.85
CA THR A 258 -19.66 -44.22 6.32
C THR A 258 -19.25 -42.92 7.03
N SER A 259 -17.95 -42.71 7.23
CA SER A 259 -17.39 -41.53 7.91
C SER A 259 -16.24 -40.97 7.13
N ALA A 260 -15.98 -39.68 7.28
CA ALA A 260 -14.80 -39.03 6.68
C ALA A 260 -13.51 -39.66 7.18
N THR A 261 -12.50 -39.79 6.31
CA THR A 261 -11.18 -40.30 6.69
C THR A 261 -10.23 -39.10 6.78
N GLU A 262 -9.59 -39.01 7.96
CA GLU A 262 -8.65 -37.91 8.25
C GLU A 262 -7.21 -38.41 8.14
N LEU A 263 -6.45 -37.78 7.27
CA LEU A 263 -5.03 -38.01 7.08
C LEU A 263 -4.24 -36.82 7.57
N GLN A 264 -3.17 -37.08 8.30
CA GLN A 264 -2.22 -36.02 8.66
C GLN A 264 -0.93 -36.20 7.89
N VAL A 265 -0.36 -35.09 7.43
CA VAL A 265 0.91 -35.02 6.71
C VAL A 265 1.86 -34.05 7.37
N ASN A 266 3.16 -34.33 7.24
CA ASN A 266 4.23 -33.53 7.78
C ASN A 266 5.52 -33.69 6.96
N SER A 267 6.48 -32.83 7.14
CA SER A 267 7.85 -32.95 6.62
C SER A 267 7.92 -33.15 5.10
N TRP A 268 7.32 -32.23 4.38
CA TRP A 268 7.44 -32.21 2.91
C TRP A 268 8.84 -31.78 2.50
N GLN A 269 9.44 -32.47 1.52
CA GLN A 269 10.74 -32.11 0.97
C GLN A 269 10.79 -32.46 -0.51
N LEU A 270 11.12 -31.48 -1.34
CA LEU A 270 11.48 -31.67 -2.75
C LEU A 270 12.94 -31.29 -2.93
N GLU A 271 13.69 -32.15 -3.60
CA GLU A 271 15.12 -31.95 -3.86
C GLU A 271 15.42 -32.12 -5.34
N GLN A 272 16.38 -31.34 -5.86
CA GLN A 272 16.99 -31.62 -7.16
C GLN A 272 18.07 -32.70 -6.98
N ASN A 273 17.62 -33.92 -6.83
CA ASN A 273 18.47 -35.09 -6.60
C ASN A 273 17.78 -36.34 -7.14
N SER A 274 18.53 -37.43 -7.39
CA SER A 274 17.98 -38.71 -7.80
C SER A 274 17.32 -39.51 -6.69
N THR A 275 17.61 -39.16 -5.41
CA THR A 275 17.05 -39.82 -4.22
C THR A 275 16.83 -38.76 -3.13
N SER A 276 15.80 -38.95 -2.30
CA SER A 276 15.57 -38.05 -1.18
C SER A 276 16.58 -38.27 -0.03
N THR A 277 17.08 -37.20 0.53
CA THR A 277 17.93 -37.22 1.75
C THR A 277 17.07 -37.18 3.03
N ALA A 278 17.71 -37.14 4.21
CA ALA A 278 16.99 -36.86 5.45
C ALA A 278 16.31 -35.51 5.37
N TRP A 279 15.11 -35.37 5.97
CA TRP A 279 14.39 -34.11 5.94
C TRP A 279 15.19 -32.99 6.61
N VAL A 280 15.24 -31.85 5.94
CA VAL A 280 15.86 -30.61 6.41
C VAL A 280 14.93 -29.43 6.21
N TRP A 281 15.08 -28.43 7.06
CA TRP A 281 14.38 -27.17 6.85
C TRP A 281 14.73 -26.57 5.49
N PRO A 282 13.76 -26.01 4.75
CA PRO A 282 14.04 -25.31 3.51
C PRO A 282 15.05 -24.17 3.72
N GLY A 283 15.88 -23.93 2.74
CA GLY A 283 16.68 -22.71 2.68
C GLY A 283 15.78 -21.50 2.49
N ASN A 284 16.22 -20.34 2.99
CA ASN A 284 15.50 -19.12 2.78
C ASN A 284 15.74 -18.61 1.36
N TRP A 285 14.64 -18.25 0.67
CA TRP A 285 14.70 -17.50 -0.57
C TRP A 285 14.80 -16.01 -0.28
N TYR A 286 15.84 -15.39 -0.83
CA TYR A 286 16.08 -13.96 -0.72
C TYR A 286 15.83 -13.32 -2.08
N PRO A 287 14.73 -12.59 -2.26
CA PRO A 287 14.49 -11.85 -3.49
C PRO A 287 15.43 -10.66 -3.56
N ILE A 288 16.14 -10.52 -4.68
CA ILE A 288 17.08 -9.41 -4.93
C ILE A 288 16.55 -8.42 -5.96
N PHE A 289 15.58 -8.85 -6.75
CA PHE A 289 14.82 -8.01 -7.69
C PHE A 289 13.40 -8.54 -7.84
N ASN A 290 12.45 -7.63 -7.91
CA ASN A 290 11.06 -7.90 -8.28
C ASN A 290 10.52 -6.68 -9.02
N GLY A 291 10.01 -6.89 -10.21
CA GLY A 291 9.54 -5.83 -11.09
C GLY A 291 8.74 -6.38 -12.27
N TYR A 292 8.79 -5.68 -13.38
CA TYR A 292 7.97 -5.95 -14.57
C TYR A 292 8.83 -5.85 -15.81
N VAL A 293 8.65 -6.75 -16.77
CA VAL A 293 9.38 -6.69 -18.05
C VAL A 293 8.80 -5.56 -18.89
N GLU A 294 9.59 -4.54 -19.13
CA GLU A 294 9.17 -3.42 -19.98
C GLU A 294 9.15 -3.79 -21.45
N ARG A 295 10.15 -4.57 -21.88
CA ARG A 295 10.28 -4.99 -23.28
C ARG A 295 10.97 -6.33 -23.42
N TRP A 296 10.69 -7.02 -24.53
CA TRP A 296 11.23 -8.32 -24.93
C TRP A 296 12.00 -8.22 -26.25
N PRO A 297 13.18 -7.57 -26.32
CA PRO A 297 13.95 -7.47 -27.58
C PRO A 297 14.44 -8.85 -28.02
N THR A 298 13.97 -9.31 -29.16
CA THR A 298 14.33 -10.59 -29.75
C THR A 298 15.31 -10.39 -30.90
N THR A 299 16.36 -11.20 -30.94
CA THR A 299 17.38 -11.18 -32.00
C THR A 299 17.71 -12.59 -32.46
N TRP A 300 18.07 -12.74 -33.73
CA TRP A 300 18.53 -14.00 -34.32
C TRP A 300 19.90 -13.81 -34.96
N ASP A 301 20.70 -14.88 -34.96
CA ASP A 301 21.93 -14.90 -35.75
C ASP A 301 21.66 -14.89 -37.25
N SER A 302 22.68 -14.67 -38.07
CA SER A 302 22.54 -14.61 -39.54
C SER A 302 22.07 -15.90 -40.16
N GLY A 303 22.19 -17.04 -39.45
CA GLY A 303 21.71 -18.35 -39.88
C GLY A 303 20.29 -18.65 -39.44
N GLY A 304 19.72 -17.83 -38.60
CA GLY A 304 18.38 -18.02 -38.01
C GLY A 304 18.27 -19.20 -37.02
N LEU A 305 19.38 -19.79 -36.64
CA LEU A 305 19.42 -20.99 -35.80
C LEU A 305 19.50 -20.67 -34.30
N ARG A 306 19.98 -19.48 -33.97
CA ARG A 306 20.13 -19.06 -32.58
C ARG A 306 19.32 -17.79 -32.36
N GLY A 307 18.26 -17.94 -31.62
CA GLY A 307 17.46 -16.80 -31.12
C GLY A 307 17.86 -16.44 -29.71
N THR A 308 17.91 -15.16 -29.40
CA THR A 308 18.06 -14.64 -28.03
C THR A 308 17.05 -13.55 -27.73
N VAL A 309 16.63 -13.47 -26.49
CA VAL A 309 15.78 -12.40 -25.95
C VAL A 309 16.52 -11.71 -24.82
N LYS A 310 16.46 -10.39 -24.80
CA LYS A 310 17.05 -9.59 -23.72
C LYS A 310 15.94 -8.89 -22.94
N PRO A 311 15.28 -9.59 -22.01
CA PRO A 311 14.26 -8.93 -21.20
C PRO A 311 14.90 -7.79 -20.38
N GLU A 312 14.33 -6.62 -20.49
CA GLU A 312 14.66 -5.47 -19.66
C GLU A 312 13.49 -5.30 -18.70
N ALA A 313 13.75 -5.53 -17.41
CA ALA A 313 12.72 -5.40 -16.40
C ALA A 313 13.04 -4.22 -15.48
N VAL A 314 11.98 -3.55 -15.06
CA VAL A 314 12.02 -2.35 -14.20
C VAL A 314 11.14 -2.56 -12.98
N ASP A 315 11.44 -1.87 -11.89
CA ASP A 315 10.62 -1.97 -10.68
C ASP A 315 9.35 -1.08 -10.73
N ALA A 316 8.60 -1.05 -9.63
CA ALA A 316 7.33 -0.34 -9.55
C ALA A 316 7.45 1.18 -9.75
N PHE A 317 8.60 1.79 -9.55
CA PHE A 317 8.78 3.23 -9.79
C PHE A 317 8.63 3.60 -11.27
N ALA A 318 9.05 2.72 -12.17
CA ALA A 318 8.86 2.94 -13.61
C ALA A 318 7.38 2.92 -14.01
N LEU A 319 6.55 2.09 -13.35
CA LEU A 319 5.10 2.12 -13.57
C LEU A 319 4.46 3.40 -13.03
N LEU A 320 4.87 3.82 -11.82
CA LEU A 320 4.36 5.04 -11.20
C LEU A 320 4.72 6.30 -11.98
N SER A 321 5.86 6.31 -12.68
CA SER A 321 6.25 7.43 -13.56
C SER A 321 5.37 7.59 -14.81
N GLN A 322 4.59 6.57 -15.17
CA GLN A 322 3.70 6.60 -16.33
C GLN A 322 2.28 7.08 -15.97
N TYR A 323 1.93 7.09 -14.70
CA TYR A 323 0.60 7.51 -14.25
C TYR A 323 0.56 9.01 -13.99
N THR A 324 -0.18 9.75 -14.81
CA THR A 324 -0.40 11.19 -14.62
C THR A 324 -1.57 11.41 -13.66
N LEU A 325 -1.32 12.15 -12.60
CA LEU A 325 -2.31 12.47 -11.58
C LEU A 325 -3.20 13.64 -12.03
N ALA A 326 -4.45 13.57 -11.64
CA ALA A 326 -5.39 14.68 -11.66
C ALA A 326 -5.33 15.48 -10.33
N ASP A 327 -6.22 16.45 -10.17
CA ASP A 327 -6.40 17.11 -8.88
C ASP A 327 -6.98 16.14 -7.83
N PRO A 328 -6.75 16.37 -6.53
CA PRO A 328 -7.16 15.43 -5.49
C PRO A 328 -8.65 15.09 -5.46
N LEU A 329 -9.52 16.03 -5.80
CA LEU A 329 -10.95 15.79 -5.85
C LEU A 329 -11.31 14.83 -7.00
N THR A 330 -10.74 15.06 -8.16
CA THR A 330 -10.95 14.18 -9.33
C THR A 330 -10.46 12.77 -9.05
N GLU A 331 -9.30 12.63 -8.41
CA GLU A 331 -8.77 11.31 -8.04
C GLU A 331 -9.67 10.60 -7.01
N GLU A 332 -10.14 11.29 -5.98
CA GLU A 332 -11.07 10.68 -5.01
C GLU A 332 -12.39 10.26 -5.67
N LEU A 333 -12.92 11.06 -6.61
CA LEU A 333 -14.11 10.70 -7.36
C LEU A 333 -13.86 9.50 -8.28
N ASN A 334 -12.73 9.46 -8.99
CA ASN A 334 -12.37 8.35 -9.88
C ASN A 334 -12.28 7.01 -9.12
N LEU A 335 -11.72 7.03 -7.92
CA LEU A 335 -11.65 5.83 -7.05
C LEU A 335 -13.02 5.27 -6.66
N LEU A 336 -14.07 6.08 -6.70
CA LEU A 336 -15.45 5.69 -6.37
C LEU A 336 -16.22 5.17 -7.58
N ASN A 337 -15.59 5.17 -8.77
CA ASN A 337 -16.20 4.72 -10.02
C ASN A 337 -17.54 5.40 -10.32
N PRO A 338 -17.58 6.74 -10.46
CA PRO A 338 -18.79 7.51 -10.58
C PRO A 338 -19.52 7.20 -11.89
N ARG A 339 -20.84 7.25 -11.84
CA ARG A 339 -21.68 7.17 -13.03
C ARG A 339 -21.51 8.40 -13.91
N PHE A 340 -21.44 9.57 -13.28
CA PHE A 340 -21.16 10.84 -13.94
C PHE A 340 -20.48 11.82 -12.97
N VAL A 341 -19.74 12.75 -13.54
CA VAL A 341 -19.16 13.90 -12.85
C VAL A 341 -19.23 15.11 -13.77
N TYR A 342 -20.22 15.98 -13.55
CA TYR A 342 -20.28 17.30 -14.18
C TYR A 342 -19.49 18.27 -13.32
N ARG A 343 -18.30 18.65 -13.77
CA ARG A 343 -17.37 19.53 -13.00
C ARG A 343 -17.81 20.98 -13.03
N LEU A 344 -18.61 21.37 -14.00
CA LEU A 344 -19.17 22.71 -14.18
C LEU A 344 -18.10 23.81 -14.29
N ASP A 345 -16.89 23.44 -14.71
CA ASP A 345 -15.77 24.31 -15.03
C ASP A 345 -15.60 24.53 -16.56
N ASP A 346 -16.66 24.28 -17.30
CA ASP A 346 -16.71 24.47 -18.75
C ASP A 346 -16.33 25.90 -19.14
N PRO A 347 -15.81 26.14 -20.38
CA PRO A 347 -15.40 27.45 -20.83
C PRO A 347 -16.51 28.51 -20.78
N VAL A 348 -16.12 29.77 -20.60
CA VAL A 348 -17.04 30.92 -20.67
C VAL A 348 -17.86 30.87 -21.96
N GLY A 349 -19.17 30.95 -21.82
CA GLY A 349 -20.11 30.91 -22.96
C GLY A 349 -20.52 29.49 -23.38
N ALA A 350 -20.10 28.46 -22.68
CA ALA A 350 -20.63 27.11 -22.89
C ALA A 350 -22.14 27.07 -22.66
N THR A 351 -22.85 26.28 -23.46
CA THR A 351 -24.32 26.12 -23.39
C THR A 351 -24.74 24.80 -22.76
N SER A 352 -23.79 23.94 -22.42
CA SER A 352 -24.01 22.66 -21.77
C SER A 352 -22.81 22.32 -20.86
N ALA A 353 -23.04 21.48 -19.88
CA ALA A 353 -22.01 20.95 -18.98
C ALA A 353 -21.51 19.61 -19.50
N ALA A 354 -20.19 19.43 -19.59
CA ALA A 354 -19.57 18.19 -20.02
C ALA A 354 -19.46 17.19 -18.85
N ASP A 355 -19.76 15.90 -19.14
CA ASP A 355 -19.46 14.82 -18.19
C ASP A 355 -17.99 14.44 -18.28
N SER A 356 -17.22 14.69 -17.21
CA SER A 356 -15.77 14.38 -17.18
C SER A 356 -15.47 12.89 -17.20
N THR A 357 -16.43 12.02 -16.87
CA THR A 357 -16.25 10.56 -17.01
C THR A 357 -16.37 10.08 -18.45
N GLY A 358 -16.99 10.90 -19.34
CA GLY A 358 -17.27 10.51 -20.71
C GLY A 358 -18.39 9.47 -20.88
N ASN A 359 -19.03 9.05 -19.78
CA ASN A 359 -20.06 8.00 -19.80
C ASN A 359 -21.42 8.52 -20.30
N ASN A 360 -21.69 9.80 -20.18
CA ASN A 360 -22.96 10.42 -20.52
C ASN A 360 -22.78 11.61 -21.46
N PRO A 361 -23.81 11.94 -22.26
CA PRO A 361 -23.82 13.18 -23.03
C PRO A 361 -23.72 14.44 -22.14
N ALA A 362 -23.37 15.56 -22.74
CA ALA A 362 -23.40 16.84 -22.04
C ALA A 362 -24.82 17.18 -21.57
N ALA A 363 -24.93 17.66 -20.33
CA ALA A 363 -26.20 18.10 -19.75
C ALA A 363 -26.49 19.55 -20.19
N ASN A 364 -27.71 19.77 -20.72
CA ASN A 364 -28.13 21.08 -21.18
C ASN A 364 -28.77 21.89 -20.05
N PHE A 365 -28.81 23.19 -20.23
CA PHE A 365 -29.60 24.06 -19.37
C PHE A 365 -31.03 24.14 -19.85
N GLY A 366 -31.94 23.94 -18.90
CA GLY A 366 -33.37 24.23 -19.12
C GLY A 366 -33.67 25.68 -18.69
N THR A 367 -34.54 26.33 -19.46
CA THR A 367 -35.11 27.61 -19.07
C THR A 367 -36.65 27.45 -19.07
N SER A 368 -37.30 27.76 -17.95
CA SER A 368 -38.76 27.79 -17.92
C SER A 368 -39.24 29.16 -18.37
N LYS A 369 -40.25 29.17 -19.21
CA LYS A 369 -41.02 30.33 -19.76
C LYS A 369 -40.42 31.72 -19.67
N ALA A 370 -40.74 32.59 -20.62
CA ALA A 370 -40.19 33.93 -20.82
C ALA A 370 -39.93 34.74 -19.55
N GLY A 371 -38.65 34.80 -19.15
CA GLY A 371 -38.19 35.54 -17.99
C GLY A 371 -36.68 35.61 -17.85
N SER A 372 -36.18 36.09 -16.74
CA SER A 372 -34.82 36.60 -16.54
C SER A 372 -33.86 35.66 -15.81
N GLY A 373 -34.16 34.37 -15.71
CA GLY A 373 -33.17 33.39 -15.19
C GLY A 373 -31.99 33.23 -16.15
N ALA A 374 -30.81 33.24 -15.64
CA ALA A 374 -29.57 33.09 -16.41
C ALA A 374 -28.64 32.09 -15.76
N TYR A 375 -27.72 31.52 -16.57
CA TYR A 375 -26.58 30.76 -16.11
C TYR A 375 -25.32 31.30 -16.78
N ALA A 376 -24.19 31.11 -16.12
CA ALA A 376 -22.90 31.47 -16.68
C ALA A 376 -21.83 30.47 -16.22
N PHE A 377 -20.94 30.11 -17.13
CA PHE A 377 -19.70 29.41 -16.83
C PHE A 377 -18.53 30.37 -16.71
N GLY A 378 -17.45 29.91 -16.10
CA GLY A 378 -16.22 30.66 -15.97
C GLY A 378 -16.25 31.72 -14.87
N THR A 379 -17.18 31.64 -13.94
CA THR A 379 -17.14 32.44 -12.71
C THR A 379 -15.91 32.03 -11.90
N SER A 380 -14.98 32.97 -11.68
CA SER A 380 -13.79 32.72 -10.85
C SER A 380 -14.23 32.36 -9.44
N ILE A 381 -13.68 31.27 -8.90
CA ILE A 381 -13.75 31.00 -7.47
C ILE A 381 -12.78 32.01 -6.83
N THR A 382 -13.26 33.16 -6.43
CA THR A 382 -12.54 34.00 -5.49
C THR A 382 -12.60 33.32 -4.14
N ALA A 383 -11.52 32.61 -3.82
CA ALA A 383 -11.35 31.92 -2.56
C ALA A 383 -11.26 32.91 -1.40
N THR A 384 -12.36 33.44 -0.97
CA THR A 384 -12.42 34.15 0.29
C THR A 384 -13.45 33.50 1.19
N ASN A 385 -13.16 32.29 1.58
CA ASN A 385 -13.62 31.81 2.86
C ASN A 385 -12.55 32.13 3.91
N THR A 386 -12.51 33.35 4.41
CA THR A 386 -11.56 33.82 5.42
C THR A 386 -11.63 33.06 6.75
N ALA A 387 -12.64 32.23 6.95
CA ALA A 387 -12.83 31.48 8.20
C ALA A 387 -12.31 30.06 8.18
N THR A 388 -12.06 29.44 7.01
CA THR A 388 -11.86 27.99 6.95
C THR A 388 -10.77 27.49 6.01
N GLY A 389 -9.94 28.35 5.42
CA GLY A 389 -8.85 27.92 4.54
C GLY A 389 -9.24 27.90 3.05
N GLU A 390 -8.23 27.76 2.21
CA GLU A 390 -8.34 27.81 0.76
C GLU A 390 -9.16 26.63 0.21
N PHE A 391 -9.99 26.93 -0.78
CA PHE A 391 -10.74 25.95 -1.56
C PHE A 391 -9.86 25.46 -2.71
N ALA A 392 -9.66 24.16 -2.81
CA ALA A 392 -8.86 23.54 -3.86
C ALA A 392 -9.68 22.92 -5.01
N GLY A 393 -10.82 23.50 -5.30
CA GLY A 393 -11.66 23.11 -6.44
C GLY A 393 -11.13 23.66 -7.77
N PRO A 394 -11.84 23.39 -8.88
CA PRO A 394 -11.52 23.98 -10.18
C PRO A 394 -11.50 25.51 -10.09
N GLY A 395 -10.64 26.15 -10.87
CA GLY A 395 -10.47 27.61 -10.82
C GLY A 395 -11.69 28.41 -11.27
N THR A 396 -12.67 27.77 -11.90
CA THR A 396 -13.94 28.35 -12.37
C THR A 396 -15.10 27.43 -12.07
N VAL A 397 -16.31 28.00 -11.97
CA VAL A 397 -17.55 27.29 -11.64
C VAL A 397 -18.72 27.84 -12.45
N MET A 398 -19.84 27.15 -12.39
CA MET A 398 -21.11 27.60 -12.93
C MET A 398 -21.86 28.47 -11.91
N THR A 399 -22.44 29.57 -12.36
CA THR A 399 -23.33 30.43 -11.60
C THR A 399 -24.76 30.36 -12.15
N LEU A 400 -25.73 30.16 -11.30
CA LEU A 400 -27.16 30.31 -11.59
C LEU A 400 -27.67 31.63 -11.00
N THR A 401 -28.25 32.46 -11.85
CA THR A 401 -28.86 33.70 -11.44
C THR A 401 -30.36 33.61 -11.68
N ASN A 402 -31.13 33.32 -10.66
CA ASN A 402 -32.57 33.17 -10.70
C ASN A 402 -33.22 34.29 -9.92
N PRO A 403 -34.27 34.94 -10.49
CA PRO A 403 -35.03 35.96 -9.77
C PRO A 403 -35.88 35.30 -8.68
N SER A 404 -36.05 36.00 -7.56
CA SER A 404 -36.94 35.59 -6.45
C SER A 404 -36.63 34.17 -5.94
N PRO A 405 -35.42 33.90 -5.40
CA PRO A 405 -35.10 32.58 -4.87
C PRO A 405 -36.02 32.19 -3.74
N GLY A 406 -36.46 30.92 -3.72
CA GLY A 406 -37.24 30.34 -2.65
C GLY A 406 -38.75 30.72 -2.62
N VAL A 407 -39.31 31.33 -3.66
CA VAL A 407 -40.72 31.63 -3.71
C VAL A 407 -41.53 30.39 -4.11
N SER A 408 -42.48 30.05 -3.24
CA SER A 408 -43.48 29.00 -3.45
C SER A 408 -44.60 29.45 -4.40
N TRP A 409 -45.08 28.52 -5.23
CA TRP A 409 -46.28 28.56 -6.04
C TRP A 409 -46.95 29.94 -6.17
N THR A 410 -46.58 30.67 -7.19
CA THR A 410 -47.40 31.77 -7.69
C THR A 410 -48.06 31.31 -8.98
N THR A 411 -49.25 31.81 -9.24
CA THR A 411 -50.00 31.56 -10.49
C THR A 411 -49.28 32.06 -11.75
N THR A 412 -48.09 32.68 -11.57
CA THR A 412 -47.24 33.18 -12.64
C THR A 412 -45.87 32.47 -12.49
N PRO A 413 -45.47 31.61 -13.46
CA PRO A 413 -44.19 30.94 -13.45
C PRO A 413 -43.07 31.97 -13.48
N VAL A 414 -42.14 31.91 -12.51
CA VAL A 414 -40.91 32.72 -12.49
C VAL A 414 -39.90 32.07 -13.44
N ALA A 415 -39.26 32.85 -14.27
CA ALA A 415 -38.20 32.36 -15.15
C ALA A 415 -37.02 31.84 -14.35
N THR A 416 -36.63 30.64 -14.62
CA THR A 416 -35.62 29.90 -13.89
C THR A 416 -34.66 29.26 -14.88
N SER A 417 -33.39 29.35 -14.58
CA SER A 417 -32.37 28.52 -15.22
C SER A 417 -31.92 27.40 -14.26
N PHE A 418 -31.76 26.21 -14.80
CA PHE A 418 -31.33 25.03 -14.05
C PHE A 418 -30.54 24.07 -14.95
N LEU A 419 -29.67 23.27 -14.38
CA LEU A 419 -29.01 22.17 -15.09
C LEU A 419 -29.94 20.97 -15.19
N SER A 420 -30.24 20.53 -16.42
CA SER A 420 -31.11 19.39 -16.69
C SER A 420 -30.30 18.12 -16.89
N LEU A 421 -30.18 17.28 -15.87
CA LEU A 421 -29.54 15.97 -15.98
C LEU A 421 -30.36 15.05 -16.91
N SER A 422 -31.66 15.21 -16.95
CA SER A 422 -32.56 14.46 -17.88
C SER A 422 -32.22 14.72 -19.35
N SER A 423 -31.69 15.89 -19.69
CA SER A 423 -31.23 16.19 -21.07
C SER A 423 -30.06 15.31 -21.52
N ALA A 424 -29.30 14.79 -20.57
CA ALA A 424 -28.21 13.83 -20.79
C ALA A 424 -28.68 12.36 -20.65
N GLY A 425 -29.98 12.13 -20.56
CA GLY A 425 -30.55 10.78 -20.37
C GLY A 425 -30.50 10.26 -18.93
N ILE A 426 -30.17 11.12 -17.97
CA ILE A 426 -30.10 10.76 -16.54
C ILE A 426 -31.50 10.99 -15.94
N THR A 427 -32.20 9.90 -15.72
CA THR A 427 -33.58 9.91 -15.20
C THR A 427 -33.64 9.20 -13.85
N GLY A 428 -32.91 9.75 -12.85
CA GLY A 428 -32.75 9.18 -11.52
C GLY A 428 -31.50 8.31 -11.38
N PRO A 429 -31.27 7.75 -10.19
CA PRO A 429 -30.09 6.92 -9.90
C PRO A 429 -30.00 5.67 -10.77
N ALA A 430 -28.79 5.31 -11.21
CA ALA A 430 -28.55 4.14 -12.04
C ALA A 430 -28.87 2.82 -11.32
N ASN A 431 -28.53 2.76 -10.05
CA ASN A 431 -28.85 1.65 -9.16
C ASN A 431 -29.87 2.12 -8.14
N PRO A 432 -31.18 1.83 -8.33
CA PRO A 432 -32.18 2.24 -7.37
C PRO A 432 -32.02 1.63 -5.97
N ALA A 433 -31.28 0.54 -5.86
CA ALA A 433 -31.05 -0.12 -4.58
C ALA A 433 -29.96 0.56 -3.75
N GLU A 434 -28.99 1.21 -4.40
CA GLU A 434 -27.86 1.82 -3.70
C GLU A 434 -27.22 2.92 -4.57
N TRP A 435 -27.09 4.11 -4.02
CA TRP A 435 -26.51 5.25 -4.72
C TRP A 435 -26.11 6.36 -3.75
N THR A 436 -25.21 7.24 -4.22
CA THR A 436 -24.82 8.48 -3.53
C THR A 436 -24.66 9.59 -4.56
N ARG A 437 -25.19 10.78 -4.26
CA ARG A 437 -24.95 12.02 -4.99
C ARG A 437 -24.11 12.98 -4.16
N VAL A 438 -23.27 13.75 -4.85
CA VAL A 438 -22.38 14.74 -4.27
C VAL A 438 -22.56 16.04 -5.02
N ILE A 439 -22.80 17.14 -4.30
CA ILE A 439 -22.98 18.48 -4.86
C ILE A 439 -22.16 19.46 -4.04
N ALA A 440 -21.30 20.23 -4.71
CA ALA A 440 -20.62 21.37 -4.12
C ALA A 440 -21.28 22.67 -4.57
N PHE A 441 -21.71 23.47 -3.60
CA PHE A 441 -22.51 24.66 -3.88
C PHE A 441 -22.15 25.84 -2.96
N ARG A 442 -22.47 27.04 -3.43
CA ARG A 442 -22.38 28.28 -2.65
C ARG A 442 -23.62 29.13 -2.90
N TRP A 443 -24.34 29.51 -1.85
CA TRP A 443 -25.50 30.40 -1.98
C TRP A 443 -25.10 31.78 -2.48
N GLY A 444 -25.85 32.33 -3.41
CA GLY A 444 -25.65 33.70 -3.91
C GLY A 444 -26.08 34.76 -2.93
N SER A 445 -25.81 36.03 -3.22
CA SER A 445 -26.20 37.14 -2.36
C SER A 445 -27.71 37.32 -2.22
N GLY A 446 -28.17 37.43 -1.01
CA GLY A 446 -29.57 37.64 -0.64
C GLY A 446 -30.01 36.65 0.43
N ALA A 447 -30.65 37.14 1.50
CA ALA A 447 -31.25 36.24 2.47
C ALA A 447 -32.40 35.47 1.85
N LEU A 448 -32.42 34.16 2.01
CA LEU A 448 -33.62 33.38 1.79
C LEU A 448 -34.65 33.88 2.80
N GLY A 449 -35.80 34.42 2.35
CA GLY A 449 -36.82 34.95 3.25
C GLY A 449 -37.26 33.91 4.27
N SER A 450 -37.48 34.32 5.51
CA SER A 450 -37.87 33.42 6.61
C SER A 450 -39.09 32.56 6.20
N GLY A 451 -38.88 31.23 6.28
CA GLY A 451 -39.89 30.25 5.87
C GLY A 451 -39.92 29.93 4.36
N ASN A 452 -38.98 30.51 3.57
CA ASN A 452 -38.81 30.14 2.18
C ASN A 452 -37.78 29.01 2.09
N LEU A 453 -37.91 28.16 1.05
CA LEU A 453 -36.98 27.10 0.75
C LEU A 453 -36.57 27.14 -0.73
N ALA A 454 -35.34 26.74 -1.01
CA ALA A 454 -34.84 26.58 -2.36
C ALA A 454 -34.49 25.10 -2.62
N LYS A 455 -34.72 24.62 -3.85
CA LYS A 455 -34.34 23.26 -4.24
C LYS A 455 -32.97 23.29 -4.92
N LEU A 456 -31.96 22.71 -4.25
CA LEU A 456 -30.62 22.55 -4.83
C LEU A 456 -30.62 21.44 -5.88
N ALA A 457 -31.30 20.34 -5.62
CA ALA A 457 -31.50 19.24 -6.57
C ALA A 457 -32.87 18.62 -6.43
N SER A 458 -33.41 18.12 -7.53
CA SER A 458 -34.68 17.42 -7.54
C SER A 458 -34.76 16.39 -8.64
N ALA A 459 -35.39 15.26 -8.33
CA ALA A 459 -35.70 14.21 -9.29
C ALA A 459 -37.13 13.74 -9.07
N TYR A 460 -37.96 13.82 -10.11
CA TYR A 460 -39.39 13.52 -10.05
C TYR A 460 -39.81 12.55 -11.13
N ASP A 461 -40.84 11.74 -10.85
CA ASP A 461 -41.57 10.97 -11.84
C ASP A 461 -42.64 11.83 -12.58
N GLN A 462 -43.36 11.22 -13.49
CA GLN A 462 -44.34 11.91 -14.31
C GLN A 462 -45.55 12.37 -13.46
N TYR A 463 -45.89 13.63 -13.59
CA TYR A 463 -47.00 14.28 -12.91
C TYR A 463 -48.38 13.85 -13.45
N ASN A 464 -49.29 13.48 -12.59
CA ASN A 464 -50.70 13.23 -12.93
C ASN A 464 -51.59 14.33 -12.40
N ASN A 465 -52.17 15.14 -13.34
CA ASN A 465 -53.30 16.07 -13.16
C ASN A 465 -53.26 17.05 -11.97
N GLY A 466 -52.48 18.07 -12.07
CA GLY A 466 -52.93 19.40 -11.62
C GLY A 466 -52.53 19.85 -10.22
N PHE A 467 -52.18 19.01 -9.26
CA PHE A 467 -52.02 19.55 -7.89
C PHE A 467 -50.98 18.87 -6.97
N ALA A 468 -50.39 17.79 -7.34
CA ALA A 468 -49.27 17.24 -6.55
C ALA A 468 -48.58 16.10 -7.29
N PRO A 469 -47.24 15.92 -7.17
CA PRO A 469 -46.59 14.73 -7.68
C PRO A 469 -47.11 13.50 -6.94
N SER A 470 -47.74 12.61 -7.71
CA SER A 470 -48.28 11.35 -7.17
C SER A 470 -47.26 10.23 -7.15
N GLY A 471 -45.99 10.52 -7.44
CA GLY A 471 -44.91 9.59 -7.55
C GLY A 471 -43.75 9.90 -6.59
N ALA A 472 -42.80 9.02 -6.59
CA ALA A 472 -41.64 9.13 -5.75
C ALA A 472 -40.72 10.27 -6.21
N ASN A 473 -40.12 10.94 -5.28
CA ASN A 473 -39.22 12.07 -5.51
C ASN A 473 -37.96 12.01 -4.63
N ILE A 474 -36.90 12.62 -5.13
CA ILE A 474 -35.69 12.90 -4.39
C ILE A 474 -35.50 14.41 -4.42
N GLU A 475 -35.46 15.06 -3.28
CA GLU A 475 -35.33 16.50 -3.19
C GLU A 475 -34.25 16.89 -2.18
N VAL A 476 -33.42 17.85 -2.56
CA VAL A 476 -32.54 18.55 -1.64
C VAL A 476 -33.07 19.99 -1.49
N GLN A 477 -33.48 20.31 -0.27
CA GLN A 477 -34.02 21.62 0.11
C GLN A 477 -32.99 22.39 0.94
N ILE A 478 -32.86 23.66 0.66
CA ILE A 478 -32.09 24.62 1.45
C ILE A 478 -33.03 25.62 2.08
N GLU A 479 -32.93 25.82 3.37
CA GLU A 479 -33.63 26.86 4.12
C GLU A 479 -32.65 27.82 4.77
N ASP A 480 -33.13 28.93 5.28
CA ASP A 480 -32.32 29.92 6.00
C ASP A 480 -31.63 29.33 7.26
N THR A 481 -32.21 28.27 7.83
CA THR A 481 -31.74 27.64 9.07
C THR A 481 -31.07 26.27 8.89
N GLY A 482 -31.06 25.69 7.66
CA GLY A 482 -30.47 24.39 7.45
C GLY A 482 -30.69 23.85 6.03
N ALA A 483 -30.12 22.69 5.75
CA ALA A 483 -30.42 21.91 4.55
C ALA A 483 -31.19 20.65 4.93
N TYR A 484 -32.12 20.26 4.09
CA TYR A 484 -32.95 19.10 4.30
C TYR A 484 -32.91 18.19 3.09
N LEU A 485 -32.82 16.88 3.33
CA LEU A 485 -33.01 15.84 2.34
C LEU A 485 -34.38 15.23 2.52
N ALA A 486 -35.22 15.27 1.48
CA ALA A 486 -36.49 14.58 1.44
C ALA A 486 -36.45 13.50 0.34
N ILE A 487 -36.70 12.26 0.72
CA ILE A 487 -36.81 11.14 -0.21
C ILE A 487 -38.17 10.48 0.04
N GLY A 488 -39.02 10.37 -0.98
CA GLY A 488 -40.28 9.72 -0.80
C GLY A 488 -41.32 10.05 -1.86
N ALA A 489 -42.57 9.59 -1.64
CA ALA A 489 -43.74 10.00 -2.39
C ALA A 489 -44.50 11.10 -1.63
N GLN A 490 -44.85 12.18 -2.29
CA GLN A 490 -45.40 13.40 -1.66
C GLN A 490 -46.76 13.19 -0.95
N TYR A 491 -47.48 12.10 -1.17
CA TYR A 491 -48.77 11.79 -0.56
C TYR A 491 -48.80 10.63 0.42
N ALA A 492 -47.66 9.97 0.64
CA ALA A 492 -47.59 9.08 1.79
C ALA A 492 -47.45 9.92 3.06
N PRO A 493 -48.11 9.57 4.18
CA PRO A 493 -48.03 10.37 5.42
C PRO A 493 -46.65 10.40 6.08
N TYR A 494 -45.60 10.03 5.36
CA TYR A 494 -44.25 9.84 5.86
C TYR A 494 -43.23 10.41 4.86
N GLN A 495 -43.05 11.71 4.92
CA GLN A 495 -41.83 12.33 4.40
C GLN A 495 -40.67 11.96 5.34
N LEU A 496 -39.67 11.29 4.82
CA LEU A 496 -38.39 11.17 5.53
C LEU A 496 -37.61 12.45 5.26
N SER A 497 -37.72 13.42 6.11
CA SER A 497 -36.90 14.62 6.06
C SER A 497 -35.76 14.47 7.06
N MET A 498 -34.51 14.53 6.57
CA MET A 498 -33.32 14.62 7.40
C MET A 498 -32.90 16.08 7.47
N ALA A 499 -32.93 16.66 8.65
CA ALA A 499 -32.41 17.98 8.88
C ALA A 499 -30.90 17.89 9.12
N PHE A 500 -30.11 18.61 8.34
CA PHE A 500 -28.66 18.76 8.57
C PHE A 500 -28.39 19.88 9.57
N SER A 501 -29.09 19.93 10.68
CA SER A 501 -28.79 20.85 11.76
C SER A 501 -27.54 20.36 12.53
N GLY A 502 -26.40 20.44 11.92
CA GLY A 502 -25.16 20.14 12.57
C GLY A 502 -24.51 21.42 13.06
N SER A 503 -24.41 21.60 14.35
CA SER A 503 -23.53 22.57 15.00
C SER A 503 -23.65 24.04 14.55
N ALA A 504 -23.93 24.90 15.39
CA ALA A 504 -24.21 26.35 15.36
C ALA A 504 -23.29 27.28 14.52
N SER A 505 -22.63 26.82 13.46
CA SER A 505 -21.67 27.68 12.74
C SER A 505 -21.67 27.63 11.21
N ALA A 506 -22.52 26.81 10.55
CA ALA A 506 -22.62 26.85 9.09
C ALA A 506 -24.07 26.72 8.64
N THR A 507 -24.65 27.79 8.17
CA THR A 507 -25.94 27.81 7.50
C THR A 507 -25.69 27.65 5.99
N PRO A 508 -26.48 26.85 5.25
CA PRO A 508 -26.31 26.68 3.81
C PRO A 508 -26.39 27.95 2.98
N THR A 509 -26.90 29.04 3.59
CA THR A 509 -27.09 30.35 2.96
C THR A 509 -26.11 31.41 3.44
N ASP A 510 -25.01 31.00 4.11
CA ASP A 510 -24.00 31.91 4.66
C ASP A 510 -23.09 32.56 3.61
N GLY A 511 -23.23 32.15 2.33
CA GLY A 511 -22.40 32.59 1.21
C GLY A 511 -21.06 31.89 1.08
N ASN A 512 -20.80 30.88 1.92
CA ASN A 512 -19.62 30.04 1.85
C ASN A 512 -19.85 28.81 0.96
N TRP A 513 -18.74 28.16 0.58
CA TRP A 513 -18.80 26.89 -0.12
C TRP A 513 -19.15 25.73 0.81
N HIS A 514 -20.07 24.89 0.37
CA HIS A 514 -20.52 23.69 1.07
C HIS A 514 -20.44 22.46 0.18
N LEU A 515 -20.11 21.32 0.79
CA LEU A 515 -20.20 20.00 0.18
C LEU A 515 -21.36 19.22 0.79
N LEU A 516 -22.31 18.88 -0.04
CA LEU A 516 -23.43 18.02 0.33
C LEU A 516 -23.24 16.63 -0.31
N VAL A 517 -23.27 15.60 0.52
CA VAL A 517 -23.26 14.20 0.12
C VAL A 517 -24.52 13.55 0.65
N TYR A 518 -25.29 12.91 -0.24
CA TYR A 518 -26.54 12.25 0.16
C TYR A 518 -26.78 11.00 -0.68
N GLY A 519 -27.37 9.99 -0.07
CA GLY A 519 -27.62 8.72 -0.74
C GLY A 519 -28.44 7.76 0.10
N MET A 520 -28.73 6.61 -0.49
CA MET A 520 -29.46 5.56 0.19
C MET A 520 -28.97 4.17 -0.23
N SER A 521 -29.23 3.20 0.67
CA SER A 521 -29.08 1.78 0.36
C SER A 521 -30.33 1.04 0.85
N THR A 522 -31.01 0.34 -0.05
CA THR A 522 -32.09 -0.55 0.34
C THR A 522 -31.58 -1.87 0.93
N THR A 523 -30.34 -2.24 0.63
CA THR A 523 -29.72 -3.46 1.13
C THR A 523 -29.37 -3.35 2.62
N SER A 524 -28.81 -2.19 3.04
CA SER A 524 -28.51 -1.90 4.44
C SER A 524 -29.66 -1.18 5.16
N THR A 525 -30.75 -0.83 4.47
CA THR A 525 -31.86 -0.02 4.99
C THR A 525 -31.40 1.32 5.56
N GLU A 526 -30.44 1.97 4.88
CA GLU A 526 -29.83 3.20 5.34
C GLU A 526 -30.12 4.36 4.38
N ILE A 527 -30.40 5.52 4.93
CA ILE A 527 -30.27 6.82 4.25
C ILE A 527 -29.14 7.56 4.92
N MET A 528 -28.25 8.06 4.09
CA MET A 528 -27.07 8.80 4.54
C MET A 528 -27.13 10.23 4.00
N ALA A 529 -26.72 11.15 4.81
CA ALA A 529 -26.43 12.49 4.36
C ALA A 529 -25.30 13.10 5.17
N SER A 530 -24.45 13.86 4.52
CA SER A 530 -23.34 14.57 5.11
C SER A 530 -23.30 15.99 4.59
N PHE A 531 -23.09 16.94 5.47
CA PHE A 531 -22.89 18.34 5.16
C PHE A 531 -21.51 18.75 5.69
N ASP A 532 -20.64 19.23 4.81
CA ASP A 532 -19.25 19.62 5.10
C ASP A 532 -18.47 18.55 5.84
N GLY A 533 -18.56 17.32 5.37
CA GLY A 533 -17.83 16.18 5.93
C GLY A 533 -18.36 15.69 7.28
N LYS A 534 -19.34 16.36 7.83
CA LYS A 534 -20.02 15.90 9.05
C LYS A 534 -21.18 15.01 8.66
N THR A 535 -21.03 13.73 8.91
CA THR A 535 -22.12 12.77 8.70
C THR A 535 -23.19 13.03 9.75
N ALA A 536 -24.33 13.51 9.33
CA ALA A 536 -25.52 13.46 10.17
C ALA A 536 -25.95 12.00 10.22
N SER A 537 -25.57 11.30 11.26
CA SER A 537 -26.00 9.94 11.53
C SER A 537 -27.46 9.96 12.00
N ALA A 538 -28.37 10.08 11.06
CA ALA A 538 -29.73 9.66 11.28
C ALA A 538 -29.91 8.39 10.46
N TYR A 539 -29.33 7.29 10.90
CA TYR A 539 -29.77 5.97 10.53
C TYR A 539 -31.19 5.80 11.09
N THR A 540 -32.18 6.14 10.31
CA THR A 540 -33.49 5.66 10.63
C THR A 540 -33.59 4.28 10.02
N SER A 541 -33.50 3.26 10.86
CA SER A 541 -33.88 1.90 10.48
C SER A 541 -35.34 1.94 9.98
N TYR A 542 -35.52 1.74 8.69
CA TYR A 542 -36.83 1.54 8.13
C TYR A 542 -37.39 0.24 8.65
N THR A 543 -38.56 0.29 9.24
CA THR A 543 -39.39 -0.91 9.33
C THR A 543 -39.78 -1.29 7.89
N SER A 544 -39.55 -2.54 7.53
CA SER A 544 -39.60 -3.15 6.19
C SER A 544 -40.91 -2.99 5.39
N GLY A 545 -41.82 -2.17 5.81
CA GLY A 545 -43.09 -1.90 5.11
C GLY A 545 -43.12 -0.65 4.22
N TYR A 546 -42.12 0.22 4.29
CA TYR A 546 -42.14 1.54 3.67
C TYR A 546 -41.14 1.73 2.50
N ILE A 547 -40.16 0.88 2.30
CA ILE A 547 -39.22 0.94 1.19
C ILE A 547 -39.61 0.00 0.02
N ASN A 548 -40.84 -0.42 -0.08
CA ASN A 548 -41.28 -1.05 -1.32
C ASN A 548 -41.46 -0.05 -2.49
N TYR A 549 -41.20 1.21 -2.22
CA TYR A 549 -41.03 2.23 -3.25
C TYR A 549 -39.50 2.43 -3.41
N GLY A 550 -38.84 1.43 -4.03
CA GLY A 550 -37.53 1.63 -4.62
C GLY A 550 -37.51 2.95 -5.38
N VAL A 551 -36.33 3.56 -5.52
CA VAL A 551 -36.18 4.76 -6.36
C VAL A 551 -37.16 4.66 -7.54
N PRO A 552 -38.02 5.65 -7.79
CA PRO A 552 -39.14 5.52 -8.68
C PRO A 552 -38.69 5.03 -10.04
N ASN A 553 -39.21 3.89 -10.45
CA ASN A 553 -39.26 3.56 -11.86
C ASN A 553 -40.09 4.63 -12.54
N GLY A 554 -39.44 5.55 -13.26
CA GLY A 554 -40.18 6.55 -14.03
C GLY A 554 -39.80 8.01 -13.70
N ILE A 555 -38.68 8.29 -13.05
CA ILE A 555 -38.17 9.66 -12.96
C ILE A 555 -37.99 10.20 -14.39
N VAL A 556 -38.71 11.27 -14.72
CA VAL A 556 -38.70 11.91 -16.03
C VAL A 556 -37.91 13.22 -15.97
N CYS A 557 -37.87 13.86 -14.81
CA CYS A 557 -37.14 15.11 -14.57
C CYS A 557 -36.14 14.95 -13.48
N ASP A 558 -34.85 15.08 -13.82
CA ASP A 558 -33.71 15.14 -12.90
C ASP A 558 -32.95 16.44 -13.15
N SER A 559 -32.85 17.30 -12.14
CA SER A 559 -32.38 18.67 -12.29
C SER A 559 -31.60 19.17 -11.06
N VAL A 560 -30.69 20.12 -11.30
CA VAL A 560 -29.97 20.83 -10.28
C VAL A 560 -30.22 22.34 -10.39
N GLY A 561 -30.58 22.98 -9.30
CA GLY A 561 -30.89 24.41 -9.23
C GLY A 561 -32.36 24.78 -9.26
N ALA A 562 -33.26 23.83 -9.42
CA ALA A 562 -34.70 24.07 -9.34
C ALA A 562 -35.48 22.76 -9.17
N MET A 563 -36.74 22.87 -8.77
CA MET A 563 -37.73 21.79 -8.90
C MET A 563 -38.36 21.89 -10.28
N VAL A 564 -38.25 20.82 -11.08
CA VAL A 564 -38.81 20.78 -12.46
C VAL A 564 -39.88 19.71 -12.57
N VAL A 565 -41.10 20.08 -12.99
CA VAL A 565 -42.24 19.18 -13.17
C VAL A 565 -42.69 19.23 -14.63
N SER A 566 -42.59 18.12 -15.36
CA SER A 566 -42.63 18.10 -16.83
C SER A 566 -44.01 18.13 -17.50
N SER A 567 -45.12 17.83 -16.80
CA SER A 567 -46.41 17.55 -17.47
C SER A 567 -47.22 18.76 -17.89
N LEU A 568 -46.87 19.95 -17.42
CA LEU A 568 -47.59 21.20 -17.73
C LEU A 568 -46.75 22.23 -18.45
N GLY A 569 -45.76 21.82 -19.19
CA GLY A 569 -44.94 22.76 -20.01
C GLY A 569 -44.07 23.66 -19.14
N ASN A 570 -43.24 23.08 -18.29
CA ASN A 570 -42.18 23.74 -17.54
C ASN A 570 -42.63 24.57 -16.32
N MET A 571 -43.26 23.97 -15.35
CA MET A 571 -43.41 24.59 -14.01
C MET A 571 -42.12 24.36 -13.25
N THR A 572 -41.49 25.44 -12.87
CA THR A 572 -40.31 25.45 -12.01
C THR A 572 -40.65 26.22 -10.74
N ASP A 573 -40.36 25.64 -9.60
CA ASP A 573 -40.56 26.22 -8.29
C ASP A 573 -39.27 26.14 -7.44
N PHE A 574 -39.24 26.93 -6.42
CA PHE A 574 -38.21 26.91 -5.37
C PHE A 574 -36.78 27.08 -5.92
N ASN A 575 -36.59 28.09 -6.72
CA ASN A 575 -35.38 28.36 -7.46
C ASN A 575 -34.16 28.54 -6.54
N TYR A 576 -33.08 27.91 -6.94
CA TYR A 576 -31.76 28.16 -6.36
C TYR A 576 -31.06 29.31 -7.11
N THR A 577 -30.33 30.14 -6.39
CA THR A 577 -29.41 31.14 -6.96
C THR A 577 -28.07 31.03 -6.26
N GLY A 578 -26.98 31.03 -7.03
CA GLY A 578 -25.62 30.86 -6.52
C GLY A 578 -24.75 30.04 -7.41
N ASP A 579 -23.63 29.63 -6.89
CA ASP A 579 -22.61 28.88 -7.63
C ASP A 579 -22.67 27.39 -7.32
N ILE A 580 -22.37 26.58 -8.33
CA ILE A 580 -22.26 25.12 -8.20
C ILE A 580 -20.94 24.72 -8.83
N ALA A 581 -20.09 24.02 -8.05
CA ALA A 581 -18.76 23.64 -8.50
C ALA A 581 -18.73 22.29 -9.20
N PHE A 582 -19.50 21.32 -8.72
CA PHE A 582 -19.66 20.04 -9.39
C PHE A 582 -20.88 19.28 -8.89
N VAL A 583 -21.32 18.32 -9.69
CA VAL A 583 -22.36 17.35 -9.38
C VAL A 583 -21.88 15.97 -9.80
N ALA A 584 -21.92 14.99 -8.90
CA ALA A 584 -21.51 13.62 -9.19
C ALA A 584 -22.52 12.59 -8.64
N GLU A 585 -22.59 11.43 -9.28
CA GLU A 585 -23.33 10.26 -8.77
C GLU A 585 -22.44 9.02 -8.73
N ILE A 586 -22.45 8.36 -7.59
CA ILE A 586 -21.72 7.12 -7.32
C ILE A 586 -22.75 5.99 -7.15
N PRO A 587 -22.58 4.82 -7.81
CA PRO A 587 -23.56 3.73 -7.81
C PRO A 587 -23.56 2.87 -6.52
N THR A 588 -22.99 3.39 -5.43
CA THR A 588 -22.93 2.75 -4.10
C THR A 588 -23.16 3.76 -2.99
N LEU A 589 -23.53 3.29 -1.79
CA LEU A 589 -23.57 4.13 -0.60
C LEU A 589 -22.17 4.37 -0.06
N LEU A 590 -21.75 5.62 0.08
CA LEU A 590 -20.41 5.96 0.56
C LEU A 590 -20.27 5.74 2.07
N THR A 591 -19.12 5.24 2.47
CA THR A 591 -18.73 5.14 3.89
C THR A 591 -18.31 6.50 4.44
N ALA A 592 -18.32 6.65 5.75
CA ALA A 592 -17.85 7.87 6.43
C ALA A 592 -16.40 8.24 6.05
N THR A 593 -15.53 7.25 5.86
CA THR A 593 -14.14 7.46 5.43
C THR A 593 -14.07 8.03 4.01
N GLN A 594 -14.85 7.49 3.08
CA GLN A 594 -14.89 8.00 1.71
C GLN A 594 -15.42 9.43 1.65
N ILE A 595 -16.45 9.75 2.44
CA ILE A 595 -17.00 11.11 2.56
C ILE A 595 -15.93 12.07 3.13
N THR A 596 -15.21 11.65 4.16
CA THR A 596 -14.13 12.45 4.75
C THR A 596 -13.02 12.69 3.73
N ASN A 597 -12.64 11.68 2.95
CA ASN A 597 -11.63 11.82 1.90
C ASN A 597 -12.07 12.80 0.81
N LEU A 598 -13.32 12.67 0.32
CA LEU A 598 -13.89 13.63 -0.64
C LEU A 598 -13.91 15.06 -0.11
N TYR A 599 -14.37 15.22 1.13
CA TYR A 599 -14.46 16.54 1.76
C TYR A 599 -13.09 17.19 1.93
N THR A 600 -12.11 16.45 2.43
CA THR A 600 -10.75 16.98 2.61
C THR A 600 -10.06 17.27 1.28
N ALA A 601 -10.26 16.41 0.28
CA ALA A 601 -9.75 16.64 -1.07
C ALA A 601 -10.36 17.91 -1.68
N TRP A 602 -11.67 18.07 -1.57
CA TRP A 602 -12.40 19.22 -2.09
C TRP A 602 -12.05 20.52 -1.34
N ARG A 603 -12.05 20.48 0.00
CA ARG A 603 -11.93 21.69 0.81
C ARG A 603 -10.55 22.32 0.78
N ASN A 604 -9.50 21.52 0.94
CA ASN A 604 -8.14 22.02 1.12
C ASN A 604 -7.07 21.20 0.41
N ALA A 605 -7.45 20.44 -0.63
CA ALA A 605 -6.56 19.54 -1.35
C ALA A 605 -5.78 18.62 -0.41
N ALA A 606 -6.46 18.04 0.59
CA ALA A 606 -5.87 17.16 1.60
C ALA A 606 -4.72 17.81 2.41
N SER A 607 -4.71 19.13 2.56
CA SER A 607 -3.79 19.84 3.43
C SER A 607 -3.93 19.38 4.88
N GLY A 608 -2.84 19.37 5.63
CA GLY A 608 -2.82 19.01 7.05
C GLY A 608 -2.59 17.52 7.34
N GLU A 609 -2.46 16.68 6.31
CA GLU A 609 -2.08 15.28 6.51
C GLU A 609 -0.57 15.10 6.71
N SER A 610 -0.16 13.96 7.28
CA SER A 610 1.27 13.64 7.41
C SER A 610 1.88 13.25 6.06
N SER A 611 3.22 13.32 5.95
CA SER A 611 3.95 12.90 4.75
C SER A 611 3.68 11.44 4.39
N GLY A 612 3.60 10.55 5.37
CA GLY A 612 3.25 9.14 5.13
C GLY A 612 1.82 8.95 4.63
N ALA A 613 0.87 9.73 5.14
CA ALA A 613 -0.52 9.72 4.67
C ALA A 613 -0.63 10.25 3.23
N ARG A 614 0.10 11.34 2.90
CA ARG A 614 0.19 11.88 1.53
C ARG A 614 0.80 10.85 0.58
N TYR A 615 1.87 10.19 1.00
CA TYR A 615 2.52 9.13 0.21
C TYR A 615 1.54 7.99 -0.10
N ALA A 616 0.82 7.50 0.91
CA ALA A 616 -0.19 6.46 0.75
C ALA A 616 -1.36 6.91 -0.15
N ARG A 617 -1.77 8.18 -0.06
CA ARG A 617 -2.82 8.78 -0.91
C ARG A 617 -2.40 8.77 -2.38
N ILE A 618 -1.19 9.20 -2.71
CA ILE A 618 -0.68 9.20 -4.09
C ILE A 618 -0.62 7.78 -4.65
N LEU A 619 -0.15 6.80 -3.87
CA LEU A 619 -0.15 5.40 -4.29
C LEU A 619 -1.57 4.87 -4.59
N ARG A 620 -2.54 5.26 -3.76
CA ARG A 620 -3.95 4.90 -3.97
C ARG A 620 -4.50 5.53 -5.24
N TYR A 621 -4.18 6.78 -5.52
CA TYR A 621 -4.57 7.46 -6.75
C TYR A 621 -3.99 6.80 -7.99
N ALA A 622 -2.73 6.40 -7.93
CA ALA A 622 -2.07 5.66 -9.01
C ALA A 622 -2.53 4.19 -9.13
N GLY A 623 -3.49 3.74 -8.31
CA GLY A 623 -3.98 2.36 -8.34
C GLY A 623 -2.94 1.32 -7.95
N PHE A 624 -1.92 1.70 -7.18
CA PHE A 624 -0.86 0.78 -6.77
C PHE A 624 -1.39 -0.26 -5.77
N THR A 625 -1.33 -1.53 -6.15
CA THR A 625 -1.81 -2.68 -5.35
C THR A 625 -0.67 -3.55 -4.80
N GLY A 626 0.58 -3.19 -5.10
CA GLY A 626 1.76 -3.91 -4.62
C GLY A 626 1.97 -3.76 -3.10
N PRO A 627 2.85 -4.58 -2.51
CA PRO A 627 3.15 -4.51 -1.09
C PRO A 627 3.83 -3.18 -0.74
N THR A 628 3.43 -2.59 0.38
CA THR A 628 3.97 -1.33 0.88
C THR A 628 4.44 -1.44 2.33
N TRP A 629 5.45 -0.64 2.67
CA TRP A 629 5.89 -0.43 4.05
C TRP A 629 6.18 1.06 4.21
N LEU A 630 5.23 1.80 4.79
CA LEU A 630 5.25 3.25 4.86
C LEU A 630 5.38 3.71 6.31
N ASP A 631 6.38 4.57 6.59
CA ASP A 631 6.44 5.30 7.85
C ASP A 631 5.33 6.36 7.89
N ALA A 632 4.87 6.72 9.09
CA ALA A 632 3.89 7.78 9.26
C ALA A 632 4.41 9.16 8.79
N GLY A 633 5.73 9.33 8.84
CA GLY A 633 6.41 10.58 8.55
C GLY A 633 6.56 11.50 9.75
N ASN A 634 7.59 12.34 9.71
CA ASN A 634 7.84 13.34 10.74
C ASN A 634 7.23 14.70 10.37
N THR A 635 7.04 14.99 9.08
CA THR A 635 6.21 16.11 8.64
C THR A 635 4.75 15.77 8.92
N THR A 636 4.16 16.40 9.93
CA THR A 636 2.83 16.07 10.43
C THR A 636 1.71 16.86 9.76
N SER A 637 2.04 17.94 9.04
CA SER A 637 1.09 18.81 8.37
C SER A 637 1.62 19.27 7.02
N MET A 638 1.43 18.46 6.01
CA MET A 638 1.74 18.83 4.62
C MET A 638 0.81 19.94 4.13
N GLY A 639 1.31 20.77 3.24
CA GLY A 639 0.53 21.77 2.54
C GLY A 639 -0.48 21.18 1.55
N PRO A 640 -1.28 22.03 0.87
CA PRO A 640 -2.23 21.57 -0.14
C PRO A 640 -1.58 20.76 -1.26
N ALA A 641 -2.24 19.71 -1.72
CA ALA A 641 -1.78 18.86 -2.80
C ALA A 641 -2.18 19.39 -4.19
N THR A 642 -2.12 20.69 -4.39
CA THR A 642 -2.48 21.36 -5.66
C THR A 642 -1.46 21.10 -6.76
N ASP A 643 -0.25 20.69 -6.41
CA ASP A 643 0.86 20.36 -7.29
C ASP A 643 0.76 18.94 -7.90
N LEU A 644 -0.23 18.15 -7.50
CA LEU A 644 -0.44 16.82 -8.08
C LEU A 644 -0.97 16.86 -9.50
N SER A 645 -1.84 17.83 -9.82
CA SER A 645 -2.49 17.90 -11.11
C SER A 645 -1.50 18.07 -12.27
N GLY A 646 -1.49 17.09 -13.19
CA GLY A 646 -0.57 17.06 -14.34
C GLY A 646 0.84 16.53 -14.01
N SER A 647 1.11 16.19 -12.76
CA SER A 647 2.36 15.53 -12.33
C SER A 647 2.24 14.01 -12.49
N ASP A 648 3.33 13.33 -12.81
CA ASP A 648 3.35 11.89 -12.69
C ASP A 648 3.46 11.46 -11.23
N ALA A 649 2.96 10.25 -10.94
CA ALA A 649 2.88 9.78 -9.55
C ALA A 649 4.26 9.64 -8.91
N MET A 650 5.30 9.26 -9.67
CA MET A 650 6.66 9.15 -9.12
C MET A 650 7.23 10.51 -8.71
N SER A 651 7.08 11.53 -9.56
CA SER A 651 7.47 12.91 -9.24
C SER A 651 6.72 13.45 -8.02
N ALA A 652 5.43 13.14 -7.91
CA ALA A 652 4.63 13.52 -6.76
C ALA A 652 5.11 12.82 -5.46
N LEU A 653 5.46 11.54 -5.52
CA LEU A 653 6.05 10.81 -4.38
C LEU A 653 7.42 11.39 -3.99
N GLU A 654 8.25 11.74 -4.97
CA GLU A 654 9.56 12.38 -4.73
C GLU A 654 9.41 13.75 -4.06
N ALA A 655 8.37 14.53 -4.40
CA ALA A 655 8.05 15.79 -3.72
C ALA A 655 7.70 15.58 -2.23
N VAL A 656 6.99 14.48 -1.90
CA VAL A 656 6.73 14.09 -0.51
C VAL A 656 8.02 13.71 0.22
N VAL A 657 8.87 12.88 -0.41
CA VAL A 657 10.18 12.47 0.12
C VAL A 657 11.07 13.68 0.36
N THR A 658 11.06 14.63 -0.59
CA THR A 658 11.79 15.90 -0.49
C THR A 658 11.31 16.73 0.69
N THR A 659 9.99 16.86 0.87
CA THR A 659 9.40 17.58 2.00
C THR A 659 9.75 16.93 3.33
N GLU A 660 9.64 15.61 3.41
CA GLU A 660 9.98 14.84 4.60
C GLU A 660 11.49 14.83 4.91
N SER A 661 12.35 15.14 3.94
CA SER A 661 13.80 14.87 4.00
C SER A 661 14.09 13.39 4.27
N GLY A 662 13.23 12.52 3.78
CA GLY A 662 13.27 11.09 3.93
C GLY A 662 13.94 10.36 2.75
N SER A 663 13.52 9.14 2.54
CA SER A 663 13.93 8.32 1.39
C SER A 663 12.85 7.32 1.03
N HIS A 664 12.84 6.84 -0.18
CA HIS A 664 11.99 5.72 -0.59
C HIS A 664 12.76 4.77 -1.50
N VAL A 665 12.30 3.53 -1.61
CA VAL A 665 12.93 2.51 -2.44
C VAL A 665 11.95 1.38 -2.72
N VAL A 666 12.06 0.76 -3.89
CA VAL A 666 11.48 -0.56 -4.12
C VAL A 666 12.51 -1.59 -3.72
N ARG A 667 12.19 -2.37 -2.68
CA ARG A 667 13.08 -3.41 -2.15
C ARG A 667 13.18 -4.58 -3.11
N GLY A 668 14.18 -5.44 -2.94
CA GLY A 668 14.32 -6.68 -3.71
C GLY A 668 13.07 -7.59 -3.68
N THR A 669 12.25 -7.47 -2.64
CA THR A 669 10.95 -8.14 -2.52
C THR A 669 9.84 -7.55 -3.40
N GLY A 670 10.05 -6.40 -4.05
CA GLY A 670 9.01 -5.62 -4.70
C GLY A 670 8.22 -4.72 -3.74
N THR A 671 8.53 -4.74 -2.44
CA THR A 671 7.88 -3.88 -1.45
C THR A 671 8.35 -2.43 -1.62
N LEU A 672 7.41 -1.53 -1.84
CA LEU A 672 7.67 -0.11 -1.84
C LEU A 672 7.80 0.38 -0.40
N ARG A 673 8.99 0.89 -0.05
CA ARG A 673 9.32 1.36 1.28
C ARG A 673 9.45 2.88 1.27
N PHE A 674 8.65 3.58 2.09
CA PHE A 674 8.85 4.98 2.42
C PHE A 674 9.47 5.08 3.82
N MET A 675 10.60 5.75 3.92
CA MET A 675 11.38 5.95 5.15
C MET A 675 11.34 7.44 5.50
N SER A 676 10.83 7.75 6.67
CA SER A 676 10.89 9.10 7.20
C SER A 676 12.34 9.52 7.53
N ARG A 677 12.59 10.81 7.71
CA ARG A 677 13.90 11.30 8.19
C ARG A 677 14.33 10.64 9.49
N GLY A 678 13.38 10.31 10.36
CA GLY A 678 13.65 9.61 11.62
C GLY A 678 14.27 8.23 11.45
N PHE A 679 14.05 7.56 10.32
CA PHE A 679 14.65 6.25 10.06
C PHE A 679 16.19 6.31 10.06
N ARG A 680 16.78 7.30 9.39
CA ARG A 680 18.26 7.46 9.36
C ARG A 680 18.83 7.84 10.72
N TYR A 681 18.14 8.69 11.48
CA TYR A 681 18.57 9.08 12.83
C TYR A 681 18.48 7.93 13.82
N ASN A 682 17.48 7.09 13.73
CA ASN A 682 17.25 5.98 14.63
C ASN A 682 18.11 4.75 14.30
N SER A 683 18.74 4.70 13.12
CA SER A 683 19.65 3.62 12.72
C SER A 683 21.06 3.86 13.29
N ASN A 684 21.23 3.70 14.60
CA ASN A 684 22.45 4.09 15.31
C ASN A 684 23.57 3.05 15.26
N VAL A 685 23.23 1.78 15.05
CA VAL A 685 24.17 0.68 15.03
C VAL A 685 24.38 0.23 13.58
N PRO A 686 25.62 0.16 13.08
CA PRO A 686 25.91 -0.45 11.80
C PRO A 686 25.46 -1.91 11.78
N TYR A 687 24.75 -2.30 10.71
CA TYR A 687 24.32 -3.68 10.51
C TYR A 687 25.52 -4.65 10.44
N CYS A 688 26.59 -4.23 9.78
CA CYS A 688 27.84 -4.97 9.67
C CYS A 688 29.02 -4.02 9.49
N THR A 689 30.24 -4.55 9.70
CA THR A 689 31.49 -3.83 9.46
C THR A 689 32.29 -4.53 8.35
N PHE A 690 32.56 -3.79 7.28
CA PHE A 690 33.47 -4.21 6.22
C PHE A 690 34.85 -3.64 6.52
N GLY A 691 35.93 -4.47 6.32
CA GLY A 691 37.24 -4.02 6.59
C GLY A 691 38.34 -5.04 6.26
N ASP A 692 39.57 -4.68 6.59
CA ASP A 692 40.77 -5.49 6.40
C ASP A 692 41.37 -6.00 7.73
N GLY A 693 40.68 -5.73 8.85
CA GLY A 693 41.06 -6.16 10.19
C GLY A 693 40.45 -7.49 10.63
N PRO A 694 40.87 -8.06 11.75
CA PRO A 694 40.33 -9.30 12.29
C PRO A 694 38.86 -9.15 12.71
N GLY A 695 38.03 -10.06 12.20
CA GLY A 695 36.57 -10.07 12.48
C GLY A 695 35.75 -9.14 11.62
N GLU A 696 36.36 -8.39 10.73
CA GLU A 696 35.69 -7.55 9.73
C GLU A 696 35.37 -8.36 8.46
N LEU A 697 34.32 -7.95 7.73
CA LEU A 697 33.94 -8.59 6.49
C LEU A 697 34.81 -8.08 5.34
N PRO A 698 35.47 -8.95 4.55
CA PRO A 698 36.36 -8.52 3.50
C PRO A 698 35.60 -7.88 2.32
N TYR A 699 36.24 -6.90 1.67
CA TYR A 699 35.79 -6.31 0.41
C TYR A 699 36.91 -6.43 -0.66
N GLU A 700 36.55 -6.30 -1.94
CA GLU A 700 37.46 -6.39 -3.06
C GLU A 700 38.09 -5.03 -3.39
N ASP A 701 37.27 -4.00 -3.45
CA ASP A 701 37.69 -2.63 -3.79
C ASP A 701 36.88 -1.59 -2.99
N LEU A 702 37.59 -0.50 -2.65
CA LEU A 702 37.00 0.66 -1.96
C LEU A 702 37.49 1.93 -2.65
N GLN A 703 36.55 2.71 -3.17
CA GLN A 703 36.84 4.02 -3.75
C GLN A 703 36.17 5.10 -2.91
N LEU A 704 36.98 6.07 -2.53
CA LEU A 704 36.57 7.21 -1.73
C LEU A 704 36.72 8.48 -2.55
N ASP A 705 35.76 9.37 -2.41
CA ASP A 705 35.85 10.71 -2.94
C ASP A 705 35.66 11.74 -1.81
N TYR A 706 36.48 12.79 -1.87
CA TYR A 706 36.35 13.95 -0.99
C TYR A 706 36.00 15.13 -1.87
N ASP A 707 34.70 15.31 -2.08
CA ASP A 707 34.16 16.18 -3.11
C ASP A 707 33.37 17.36 -2.56
N THR A 708 32.98 18.22 -3.47
CA THR A 708 32.14 19.39 -3.21
C THR A 708 30.67 19.14 -3.57
N THR A 709 30.29 17.91 -3.84
CA THR A 709 28.91 17.55 -4.15
C THR A 709 28.01 17.88 -2.95
N HIS A 710 26.94 18.58 -3.19
CA HIS A 710 26.00 19.11 -2.20
C HIS A 710 26.61 20.15 -1.22
N LEU A 711 27.90 20.53 -1.36
CA LEU A 711 28.46 21.57 -0.51
C LEU A 711 27.68 22.88 -0.65
N ALA A 712 27.24 23.46 0.44
CA ALA A 712 26.48 24.70 0.49
C ALA A 712 26.98 25.66 1.56
N SER A 713 27.13 26.95 1.22
CA SER A 713 27.36 28.01 2.17
C SER A 713 26.08 28.79 2.47
N GLN A 714 25.06 28.64 1.64
CA GLN A 714 23.75 29.19 1.81
C GLN A 714 22.71 28.16 1.40
N VAL A 715 21.70 27.94 2.22
CA VAL A 715 20.54 27.10 1.90
C VAL A 715 19.28 27.96 1.93
N GLN A 716 18.49 27.86 0.87
CA GLN A 716 17.18 28.49 0.75
C GLN A 716 16.10 27.39 0.63
N VAL A 717 15.16 27.42 1.55
CA VAL A 717 13.99 26.56 1.53
C VAL A 717 12.77 27.41 1.22
N THR A 718 12.09 27.07 0.14
CA THR A 718 10.84 27.74 -0.27
C THR A 718 9.65 26.93 0.20
N GLN A 719 8.73 27.57 0.90
CA GLN A 719 7.44 26.97 1.24
C GLN A 719 6.54 26.99 0.00
N ASN A 720 6.07 25.83 -0.46
CA ASN A 720 5.30 25.71 -1.70
C ASN A 720 4.01 26.55 -1.67
N SER A 721 3.24 26.50 -0.57
CA SER A 721 1.93 27.13 -0.47
C SER A 721 1.98 28.66 -0.42
N SER A 722 3.04 29.26 0.16
CA SER A 722 3.16 30.71 0.37
C SER A 722 4.23 31.37 -0.49
N SER A 723 5.08 30.57 -1.15
CA SER A 723 6.30 31.02 -1.86
C SER A 723 7.28 31.80 -0.93
N GLN A 724 7.13 31.71 0.38
CA GLN A 724 8.03 32.31 1.34
C GLN A 724 9.37 31.55 1.36
N ILE A 725 10.48 32.29 1.40
CA ILE A 725 11.83 31.74 1.40
C ILE A 725 12.43 31.86 2.79
N PHE A 726 12.93 30.75 3.30
CA PHE A 726 13.67 30.64 4.57
C PHE A 726 15.13 30.37 4.25
N THR A 727 16.03 31.12 4.87
CA THR A 727 17.44 31.10 4.50
C THR A 727 18.32 30.80 5.71
N ALA A 728 19.28 29.90 5.53
CA ALA A 728 20.38 29.66 6.47
C ALA A 728 21.73 29.94 5.77
N ASN A 729 22.70 30.51 6.49
CA ASN A 729 23.99 30.93 5.94
C ASN A 729 25.16 30.48 6.83
N SER A 730 26.27 30.09 6.21
CA SER A 730 27.57 29.80 6.86
C SER A 730 28.68 30.65 6.26
N THR A 731 29.13 31.66 6.99
CA THR A 731 30.22 32.52 6.58
C THR A 731 31.55 31.74 6.48
N SER A 732 31.78 30.77 7.37
CA SER A 732 32.98 29.94 7.36
C SER A 732 33.03 29.07 6.11
N SER A 733 31.91 28.45 5.73
CA SER A 733 31.82 27.68 4.49
C SER A 733 32.08 28.54 3.23
N ALA A 734 31.47 29.72 3.17
CA ALA A 734 31.68 30.67 2.06
C ALA A 734 33.14 31.13 1.96
N THR A 735 33.83 31.30 3.10
CA THR A 735 35.26 31.69 3.13
C THR A 735 36.15 30.54 2.68
N ASN A 736 35.87 29.31 3.12
CA ASN A 736 36.73 28.15 2.86
C ASN A 736 36.50 27.55 1.47
N TYR A 737 35.25 27.57 0.94
CA TYR A 737 34.84 26.83 -0.24
C TYR A 737 34.14 27.67 -1.32
N PHE A 738 34.18 28.98 -1.20
CA PHE A 738 33.41 29.94 -2.00
C PHE A 738 31.89 29.89 -1.74
N ALA A 739 31.20 30.94 -2.20
CA ALA A 739 29.75 31.01 -2.05
C ALA A 739 29.05 29.98 -2.93
N ARG A 740 28.22 29.13 -2.31
CA ARG A 740 27.43 28.10 -2.98
C ARG A 740 26.01 28.12 -2.43
N LEU A 741 25.04 28.20 -3.34
CA LEU A 741 23.61 28.22 -3.00
C LEU A 741 22.99 26.84 -3.25
N MET A 742 22.30 26.31 -2.24
CA MET A 742 21.41 25.16 -2.35
C MET A 742 19.97 25.66 -2.21
N GLN A 743 19.10 25.26 -3.12
CA GLN A 743 17.69 25.60 -3.08
C GLN A 743 16.83 24.33 -3.00
N ARG A 744 15.78 24.41 -2.20
CA ARG A 744 14.82 23.32 -2.03
C ARG A 744 13.42 23.89 -1.83
N THR A 745 12.42 23.28 -2.45
CA THR A 745 11.01 23.59 -2.20
C THR A 745 10.39 22.46 -1.42
N ILE A 746 9.66 22.78 -0.36
CA ILE A 746 8.94 21.81 0.47
C ILE A 746 7.48 22.22 0.62
N ASN A 747 6.61 21.20 0.70
CA ASN A 747 5.16 21.40 0.79
C ASN A 747 4.67 21.11 2.22
N THR A 748 4.90 22.06 3.13
CA THR A 748 4.44 21.99 4.52
C THR A 748 3.65 23.25 4.90
N ASN A 749 2.71 23.11 5.85
CA ASN A 749 2.02 24.25 6.44
C ASN A 749 2.86 24.96 7.52
N SER A 750 3.94 24.35 7.99
CA SER A 750 4.77 24.86 9.07
C SER A 750 5.93 25.71 8.54
N THR A 751 5.91 27.02 8.84
CA THR A 751 7.04 27.91 8.57
C THR A 751 8.27 27.58 9.41
N LEU A 752 8.06 27.07 10.63
CA LEU A 752 9.14 26.60 11.49
C LEU A 752 9.87 25.41 10.85
N GLU A 753 9.12 24.46 10.30
CA GLU A 753 9.71 23.30 9.61
C GLU A 753 10.55 23.73 8.39
N CYS A 754 10.13 24.76 7.66
CA CYS A 754 10.92 25.31 6.56
C CYS A 754 12.26 25.90 7.04
N GLN A 755 12.24 26.65 8.14
CA GLN A 755 13.47 27.23 8.72
C GLN A 755 14.38 26.13 9.28
N ASP A 756 13.81 25.14 9.94
CA ASP A 756 14.56 23.99 10.48
C ASP A 756 15.19 23.16 9.38
N ALA A 757 14.48 22.94 8.27
CA ALA A 757 15.02 22.28 7.08
C ALA A 757 16.22 23.04 6.49
N ALA A 758 16.14 24.38 6.40
CA ALA A 758 17.24 25.20 5.92
C ALA A 758 18.47 25.08 6.84
N ASN A 759 18.27 25.17 8.15
CA ASN A 759 19.34 25.05 9.15
C ASN A 759 19.98 23.65 9.14
N TYR A 760 19.15 22.60 9.07
CA TYR A 760 19.62 21.23 9.01
C TYR A 760 20.47 20.94 7.75
N LEU A 761 19.96 21.29 6.57
CA LEU A 761 20.69 21.11 5.33
C LEU A 761 22.02 21.87 5.34
N LEU A 762 22.02 23.10 5.84
CA LEU A 762 23.25 23.88 5.98
C LEU A 762 24.24 23.18 6.93
N SER A 763 23.79 22.75 8.11
CA SER A 763 24.68 22.10 9.10
C SER A 763 25.34 20.86 8.51
N ARG A 764 24.60 20.09 7.71
CA ARG A 764 25.08 18.86 7.06
C ARG A 764 26.04 19.10 5.90
N TYR A 765 25.77 20.14 5.09
CA TYR A 765 26.47 20.36 3.83
C TYR A 765 27.39 21.58 3.80
N GLN A 766 27.64 22.22 4.93
CA GLN A 766 28.56 23.37 5.01
C GLN A 766 30.05 22.99 4.92
N SER A 767 30.38 21.71 5.02
CA SER A 767 31.77 21.19 4.93
C SER A 767 31.82 20.04 3.93
N ALA A 768 32.95 19.94 3.23
CA ALA A 768 33.19 18.81 2.34
C ALA A 768 33.19 17.49 3.14
N ALA A 769 32.64 16.45 2.56
CA ALA A 769 32.52 15.13 3.19
C ALA A 769 33.21 14.05 2.36
N VAL A 770 33.75 13.03 3.05
CA VAL A 770 34.26 11.83 2.40
C VAL A 770 33.10 10.91 2.08
N ARG A 771 32.95 10.52 0.81
CA ARG A 771 31.93 9.57 0.34
C ARG A 771 32.55 8.30 -0.16
N ILE A 772 31.83 7.21 0.00
CA ILE A 772 32.17 5.93 -0.63
C ILE A 772 31.44 5.88 -1.98
N THR A 773 32.19 6.12 -3.05
CA THR A 773 31.65 6.08 -4.42
C THR A 773 31.57 4.66 -4.96
N SER A 774 32.37 3.74 -4.42
CA SER A 774 32.29 2.31 -4.74
C SER A 774 32.84 1.48 -3.58
N LEU A 775 32.00 0.58 -3.08
CA LEU A 775 32.41 -0.54 -2.22
C LEU A 775 32.04 -1.82 -2.93
N LYS A 776 33.04 -2.55 -3.42
CA LYS A 776 32.85 -3.77 -4.21
C LYS A 776 33.14 -5.02 -3.40
N LEU A 777 32.19 -5.95 -3.38
CA LEU A 777 32.29 -7.25 -2.74
C LEU A 777 32.38 -8.35 -3.79
N ASN A 778 33.34 -9.26 -3.62
CA ASN A 778 33.46 -10.46 -4.44
C ASN A 778 32.88 -11.65 -3.67
N LEU A 779 31.63 -11.97 -3.97
CA LEU A 779 30.85 -12.99 -3.27
C LEU A 779 31.26 -14.41 -3.69
N ALA A 780 31.70 -14.59 -4.92
CA ALA A 780 32.21 -15.86 -5.41
C ALA A 780 33.54 -16.21 -4.77
N GLY A 781 34.41 -15.21 -4.57
CA GLY A 781 35.72 -15.39 -3.90
C GLY A 781 35.60 -15.52 -2.37
N ASN A 782 34.52 -14.98 -1.77
CA ASN A 782 34.28 -14.98 -0.33
C ASN A 782 32.87 -15.42 0.00
N PRO A 783 32.53 -16.71 -0.11
CA PRO A 783 31.16 -17.20 0.08
C PRO A 783 30.56 -16.92 1.47
N LEU A 784 31.38 -16.70 2.50
CA LEU A 784 30.91 -16.37 3.86
C LEU A 784 30.18 -15.02 3.92
N LEU A 785 30.41 -14.13 2.95
CA LEU A 785 29.70 -12.86 2.85
C LEU A 785 28.20 -13.02 2.58
N TRP A 786 27.77 -14.12 1.95
CA TRP A 786 26.37 -14.31 1.58
C TRP A 786 25.44 -14.20 2.77
N GLY A 787 25.77 -14.77 3.92
CA GLY A 787 24.92 -14.71 5.13
C GLY A 787 24.57 -13.29 5.58
N THR A 788 25.48 -12.34 5.37
CA THR A 788 25.25 -10.92 5.69
C THR A 788 24.61 -10.17 4.51
N VAL A 789 25.16 -10.39 3.32
CA VAL A 789 24.83 -9.58 2.13
C VAL A 789 23.40 -9.80 1.64
N VAL A 790 22.83 -11.01 1.81
CA VAL A 790 21.43 -11.29 1.43
C VAL A 790 20.39 -10.47 2.19
N ASN A 791 20.77 -9.93 3.34
CA ASN A 791 19.92 -9.09 4.17
C ASN A 791 20.21 -7.58 4.02
N LEU A 792 21.22 -7.21 3.24
CA LEU A 792 21.50 -5.80 2.96
C LEU A 792 20.42 -5.23 2.03
N GLU A 793 20.04 -3.98 2.31
CA GLU A 793 19.10 -3.24 1.49
C GLU A 793 19.47 -1.75 1.48
N ILE A 794 18.99 -1.01 0.49
CA ILE A 794 19.17 0.44 0.41
C ILE A 794 18.63 1.10 1.69
N GLY A 795 19.40 2.05 2.24
CA GLY A 795 19.12 2.69 3.52
C GLY A 795 19.71 1.96 4.72
N THR A 796 20.32 0.78 4.56
CA THR A 796 21.02 0.09 5.67
C THR A 796 22.28 0.84 6.03
N ARG A 797 22.49 1.10 7.34
CA ARG A 797 23.73 1.65 7.85
C ARG A 797 24.79 0.55 7.95
N ILE A 798 25.94 0.80 7.37
CA ILE A 798 27.12 -0.07 7.43
C ILE A 798 28.34 0.73 7.93
N ARG A 799 29.35 0.03 8.42
CA ARG A 799 30.66 0.59 8.77
C ARG A 799 31.71 0.05 7.81
N VAL A 800 32.58 0.92 7.34
CA VAL A 800 33.73 0.55 6.52
C VAL A 800 35.02 0.97 7.25
N MET A 801 35.88 0.02 7.44
CA MET A 801 37.19 0.20 8.10
C MET A 801 38.33 0.02 7.08
N ARG A 802 39.34 0.84 7.17
CA ARG A 802 40.56 0.72 6.33
C ARG A 802 41.76 1.22 7.08
N GLN A 803 42.85 0.46 7.07
CA GLN A 803 44.14 0.85 7.58
C GLN A 803 45.09 1.22 6.42
N PRO A 804 45.07 2.47 5.91
CA PRO A 804 46.04 2.83 4.86
C PRO A 804 47.47 2.86 5.41
N PRO A 805 48.49 2.63 4.55
CA PRO A 805 49.87 2.76 4.96
C PRO A 805 50.18 4.15 5.53
N GLY A 806 50.82 4.20 6.68
CA GLY A 806 51.20 5.45 7.35
C GLY A 806 50.15 6.05 8.28
N TYR A 807 48.97 5.46 8.37
CA TYR A 807 47.95 5.87 9.35
C TYR A 807 48.19 5.22 10.71
N ALA A 808 48.13 6.02 11.77
CA ALA A 808 48.31 5.53 13.14
C ALA A 808 47.13 4.68 13.66
N ALA A 809 45.94 4.91 13.12
CA ALA A 809 44.73 4.18 13.45
C ALA A 809 43.92 3.91 12.17
N PRO A 810 43.06 2.86 12.15
CA PRO A 810 42.17 2.62 11.03
C PRO A 810 41.25 3.82 10.78
N MET A 811 41.04 4.15 9.52
CA MET A 811 39.97 5.04 9.09
C MET A 811 38.65 4.31 9.27
N GLN A 812 37.67 4.96 9.89
CA GLN A 812 36.33 4.45 10.12
C GLN A 812 35.33 5.34 9.41
N LEU A 813 34.51 4.75 8.55
CA LEU A 813 33.46 5.44 7.82
C LEU A 813 32.12 4.74 8.12
N ASP A 814 31.23 5.42 8.82
CA ASP A 814 29.85 4.98 8.95
C ASP A 814 29.03 5.60 7.81
N CYS A 815 28.26 4.79 7.10
CA CYS A 815 27.54 5.24 5.92
C CYS A 815 26.24 4.47 5.71
N PHE A 816 25.34 5.07 4.91
CA PHE A 816 24.12 4.44 4.43
C PHE A 816 24.28 4.01 2.99
N ILE A 817 23.79 2.83 2.65
CA ILE A 817 23.76 2.32 1.29
C ILE A 817 22.72 3.13 0.49
N GLU A 818 23.14 3.80 -0.58
CA GLU A 818 22.27 4.58 -1.48
C GLU A 818 21.97 3.84 -2.78
N SER A 819 22.88 2.99 -3.25
CA SER A 819 22.64 2.12 -4.40
C SER A 819 23.28 0.75 -4.22
N MET A 820 22.70 -0.23 -4.91
CA MET A 820 23.17 -1.60 -4.98
C MET A 820 23.18 -2.06 -6.42
N GLN A 821 24.35 -2.49 -6.91
CA GLN A 821 24.50 -3.12 -8.21
C GLN A 821 24.99 -4.54 -8.05
N TRP A 822 24.20 -5.50 -8.49
CA TRP A 822 24.52 -6.90 -8.52
C TRP A 822 24.91 -7.33 -9.93
N ASP A 823 26.06 -7.97 -10.06
CA ASP A 823 26.50 -8.52 -11.33
C ASP A 823 26.84 -10.00 -11.16
N PHE A 824 26.22 -10.83 -11.97
CA PHE A 824 26.40 -12.29 -12.00
C PHE A 824 26.89 -12.67 -13.38
N SER A 825 28.01 -13.39 -13.47
CA SER A 825 28.48 -13.89 -14.73
C SER A 825 28.05 -15.34 -14.96
N ASP A 826 28.00 -15.75 -16.22
CA ASP A 826 27.77 -17.13 -16.65
C ASP A 826 28.88 -18.10 -16.14
N LYS A 827 30.02 -17.55 -15.75
CA LYS A 827 31.18 -18.31 -15.22
C LYS A 827 31.19 -18.43 -13.69
N GLY A 828 30.08 -18.03 -13.04
CA GLY A 828 29.91 -18.16 -11.60
C GLY A 828 30.48 -17.02 -10.77
N ALA A 829 30.98 -15.94 -11.38
CA ALA A 829 31.33 -14.74 -10.62
C ALA A 829 30.05 -14.04 -10.13
N ALA A 830 30.08 -13.60 -8.88
CA ALA A 830 29.00 -12.82 -8.27
C ALA A 830 29.64 -11.65 -7.51
N THR A 831 29.26 -10.44 -7.87
CA THR A 831 29.74 -9.22 -7.22
C THR A 831 28.57 -8.35 -6.80
N LEU A 832 28.76 -7.64 -5.69
CA LEU A 832 27.88 -6.56 -5.25
C LEU A 832 28.70 -5.29 -5.14
N THR A 833 28.32 -4.25 -5.86
CA THR A 833 28.89 -2.91 -5.77
C THR A 833 27.86 -1.98 -5.12
N MET A 834 28.29 -1.26 -4.10
CA MET A 834 27.45 -0.32 -3.35
C MET A 834 28.03 1.09 -3.40
N GLN A 835 27.16 2.08 -3.53
CA GLN A 835 27.50 3.48 -3.29
C GLN A 835 26.88 3.89 -1.97
N CYS A 836 27.58 4.68 -1.19
CA CYS A 836 27.16 5.00 0.16
C CYS A 836 27.34 6.49 0.46
N SER A 837 26.36 7.05 1.15
CA SER A 837 26.44 8.40 1.72
C SER A 837 26.95 8.37 3.17
N PRO A 838 27.66 9.40 3.65
CA PRO A 838 28.11 9.47 5.04
C PRO A 838 26.91 9.44 6.00
N ALA A 839 27.00 8.60 7.03
CA ALA A 839 26.09 8.69 8.15
C ALA A 839 26.41 9.94 8.96
N ASP A 840 25.36 10.66 9.35
CA ASP A 840 25.54 11.77 10.26
C ASP A 840 25.91 11.22 11.65
N LEU A 841 27.09 11.50 12.08
CA LEU A 841 27.58 11.13 13.42
C LEU A 841 27.33 12.22 14.46
N THR A 842 26.79 13.38 14.02
CA THR A 842 26.43 14.45 14.95
C THR A 842 25.21 13.96 15.74
N PRO A 843 25.33 13.74 17.03
CA PRO A 843 24.17 13.32 17.83
C PRO A 843 23.23 14.50 17.95
N TYR A 844 22.20 14.53 17.12
CA TYR A 844 21.07 15.41 17.36
C TYR A 844 20.32 14.83 18.55
N GLY A 845 20.43 15.47 19.68
CA GLY A 845 19.63 15.13 20.83
C GLY A 845 18.18 15.43 20.53
N VAL A 846 17.37 14.40 20.35
CA VAL A 846 15.93 14.57 20.49
C VAL A 846 15.69 14.90 21.95
N MET A 847 15.32 16.16 22.24
CA MET A 847 15.13 16.67 23.61
C MET A 847 13.95 16.04 24.37
N THR A 848 13.20 15.17 23.75
CA THR A 848 12.14 14.40 24.39
C THR A 848 12.52 12.94 24.49
N SER A 849 13.66 12.66 25.15
CA SER A 849 13.90 11.28 25.53
C SER A 849 12.85 10.89 26.56
N TRP A 850 11.80 10.25 26.07
CA TRP A 850 10.84 9.65 26.97
C TRP A 850 11.55 8.60 27.83
N ARG A 851 11.32 8.67 29.15
CA ARG A 851 11.87 7.72 30.11
C ARG A 851 10.76 7.25 31.04
N ALA A 852 10.86 5.99 31.40
CA ALA A 852 10.03 5.38 32.43
C ALA A 852 10.85 4.35 33.19
N TRP A 853 10.31 3.81 34.25
CA TRP A 853 10.89 2.72 35.02
C TRP A 853 9.89 1.59 35.17
N LEU A 854 10.37 0.35 35.19
CA LEU A 854 9.52 -0.77 35.51
C LEU A 854 9.03 -0.66 36.94
N LYS A 855 7.72 -0.74 37.13
CA LYS A 855 7.07 -0.80 38.43
C LYS A 855 7.02 -2.22 38.99
N SER A 856 7.04 -3.20 38.13
CA SER A 856 7.11 -4.63 38.44
C SER A 856 8.24 -5.29 37.67
N PRO A 857 8.88 -6.34 38.17
CA PRO A 857 9.92 -7.03 37.44
C PRO A 857 9.32 -7.64 36.16
N ALA A 858 10.07 -7.61 35.05
CA ALA A 858 9.75 -8.34 33.84
C ALA A 858 10.61 -9.60 33.76
N LEU A 859 9.99 -10.76 33.63
CA LEU A 859 10.72 -12.01 33.41
C LEU A 859 11.12 -12.12 31.93
N ALA A 860 12.11 -12.96 31.64
CA ALA A 860 12.37 -13.31 30.23
C ALA A 860 11.10 -13.91 29.61
N GLY A 861 10.76 -13.47 28.41
CA GLY A 861 9.50 -13.83 27.75
C GLY A 861 8.32 -12.90 28.05
N ALA A 862 8.50 -11.85 28.86
CA ALA A 862 7.42 -10.92 29.16
C ALA A 862 7.02 -10.10 27.91
N THR A 863 5.72 -10.03 27.66
CA THR A 863 5.11 -9.23 26.57
C THR A 863 4.34 -8.04 27.08
N SER A 864 4.28 -7.84 28.41
CA SER A 864 3.62 -6.72 29.06
C SER A 864 4.52 -6.12 30.13
N LEU A 865 4.71 -4.80 30.08
CA LEU A 865 5.51 -4.04 31.01
C LEU A 865 4.62 -3.05 31.77
N THR A 866 4.67 -3.09 33.10
CA THR A 866 4.05 -2.07 33.94
C THR A 866 5.10 -1.01 34.29
N ILE A 867 4.82 0.22 33.94
CA ILE A 867 5.80 1.32 33.98
C ILE A 867 5.31 2.48 34.84
N THR A 868 6.26 3.26 35.32
CA THR A 868 6.03 4.54 36.00
C THR A 868 6.65 5.66 35.14
N PRO A 869 5.87 6.56 34.54
CA PRO A 869 6.38 7.68 33.74
C PRO A 869 7.14 8.69 34.61
N ILE A 870 8.19 9.34 34.04
CA ILE A 870 9.00 10.34 34.74
C ILE A 870 8.26 11.68 34.94
N ASN A 871 7.47 12.09 33.98
CA ASN A 871 6.70 13.33 34.06
C ASN A 871 5.22 12.96 34.05
N PRO A 872 4.54 13.03 35.20
CA PRO A 872 3.09 13.20 35.17
C PRO A 872 2.82 14.54 34.52
N VAL A 873 2.51 14.54 33.23
CA VAL A 873 1.95 15.72 32.58
C VAL A 873 0.69 16.06 33.34
N THR A 874 0.63 17.22 33.94
CA THR A 874 -0.55 17.64 34.71
C THR A 874 -1.76 17.60 33.76
N GLN A 875 -2.83 16.94 34.18
CA GLN A 875 -4.07 16.71 33.40
C GLN A 875 -4.63 17.97 32.73
N ALA A 876 -4.31 19.14 33.26
CA ALA A 876 -4.74 20.45 32.73
C ALA A 876 -4.02 20.84 31.43
N ALA A 877 -2.92 20.18 31.03
CA ALA A 877 -2.14 20.55 29.85
C ALA A 877 -2.44 19.65 28.62
N LEU A 878 -3.07 18.49 28.82
CA LEU A 878 -3.40 17.56 27.75
C LEU A 878 -4.87 17.13 27.93
N ASP A 879 -5.72 17.58 27.04
CA ASP A 879 -7.10 17.09 26.89
C ASP A 879 -7.07 15.72 26.19
N VAL A 880 -6.43 14.73 26.82
CA VAL A 880 -6.24 13.39 26.27
C VAL A 880 -6.75 12.31 27.23
N THR A 881 -7.48 11.37 26.67
CA THR A 881 -8.05 10.23 27.43
C THR A 881 -7.01 9.19 27.85
N ASN A 882 -5.88 9.12 27.13
CA ASN A 882 -4.75 8.25 27.44
C ASN A 882 -3.41 8.98 27.27
N PRO A 883 -2.87 9.58 28.34
CA PRO A 883 -1.62 10.33 28.29
C PRO A 883 -0.40 9.49 27.94
N LEU A 884 -0.39 8.20 28.21
CA LEU A 884 0.72 7.33 27.78
C LEU A 884 0.73 7.15 26.26
N ALA A 885 -0.44 6.99 25.63
CA ALA A 885 -0.54 6.91 24.17
C ALA A 885 -0.14 8.19 23.46
N ALA A 886 -0.17 9.35 24.16
CA ALA A 886 0.35 10.61 23.62
C ALA A 886 1.89 10.70 23.69
N GLN A 887 2.54 9.85 24.49
CA GLN A 887 3.98 9.87 24.72
C GLN A 887 4.72 8.74 24.00
N VAL A 888 4.08 7.59 23.81
CA VAL A 888 4.66 6.40 23.24
C VAL A 888 3.73 5.83 22.18
N GLY A 889 4.26 5.62 20.99
CA GLY A 889 3.52 5.08 19.83
C GLY A 889 3.69 3.58 19.65
N ILE A 890 2.69 2.94 19.02
CA ILE A 890 2.82 1.56 18.55
C ILE A 890 3.89 1.49 17.45
N GLY A 891 4.77 0.50 17.51
CA GLY A 891 5.92 0.35 16.62
C GLY A 891 7.17 1.06 17.10
N GLN A 892 7.09 1.89 18.13
CA GLN A 892 8.25 2.57 18.72
C GLN A 892 9.17 1.56 19.40
N GLN A 893 10.48 1.70 19.18
CA GLN A 893 11.49 0.92 19.88
C GLN A 893 11.86 1.60 21.18
N LEU A 894 11.97 0.82 22.24
CA LEU A 894 12.38 1.26 23.55
C LEU A 894 13.53 0.39 24.05
N LEU A 895 14.44 0.99 24.77
CA LEU A 895 15.61 0.36 25.34
C LEU A 895 15.40 0.11 26.84
N LEU A 896 15.48 -1.15 27.24
CA LEU A 896 15.45 -1.59 28.65
C LEU A 896 16.87 -1.71 29.18
N ASP A 897 17.06 -1.32 30.46
CA ASP A 897 18.32 -1.45 31.20
C ASP A 897 19.54 -0.86 30.49
N HIS A 898 19.38 0.33 29.92
CA HIS A 898 20.43 1.03 29.21
C HIS A 898 21.76 1.04 29.98
N GLY A 899 22.81 0.56 29.32
CA GLY A 899 24.18 0.50 29.89
C GLY A 899 24.43 -0.66 30.86
N LEU A 900 23.48 -1.56 31.07
CA LEU A 900 23.64 -2.76 31.90
C LEU A 900 23.80 -4.02 31.02
N PRO A 901 24.37 -5.11 31.56
CA PRO A 901 24.49 -6.39 30.82
C PRO A 901 23.15 -6.99 30.36
N THR A 902 22.05 -6.60 30.98
CA THR A 902 20.67 -7.01 30.66
C THR A 902 20.00 -6.10 29.64
N GLN A 903 20.78 -5.17 29.04
CA GLN A 903 20.22 -4.24 28.05
C GLN A 903 19.63 -4.97 26.86
N GLU A 904 18.38 -4.65 26.51
CA GLU A 904 17.73 -5.12 25.29
C GLU A 904 16.78 -4.07 24.69
N THR A 905 16.46 -4.23 23.41
CA THR A 905 15.50 -3.38 22.72
C THR A 905 14.18 -4.12 22.55
N VAL A 906 13.08 -3.48 22.95
CA VAL A 906 11.72 -3.99 22.77
C VAL A 906 10.92 -3.04 21.87
N THR A 907 10.00 -3.58 21.08
CA THR A 907 9.10 -2.79 20.24
C THR A 907 7.72 -2.75 20.86
N VAL A 908 7.13 -1.57 20.96
CA VAL A 908 5.78 -1.38 21.51
C VAL A 908 4.75 -1.95 20.54
N THR A 909 3.95 -2.90 20.98
CA THR A 909 2.88 -3.54 20.20
C THR A 909 1.49 -2.99 20.51
N ALA A 910 1.29 -2.51 21.75
CA ALA A 910 0.09 -1.77 22.14
C ALA A 910 0.37 -0.89 23.36
N VAL A 911 -0.37 0.21 23.48
CA VAL A 911 -0.33 1.10 24.64
C VAL A 911 -1.61 0.88 25.45
N GLY A 912 -1.44 0.37 26.66
CA GLY A 912 -2.55 0.10 27.57
C GLY A 912 -3.00 1.34 28.34
N ALA A 913 -4.02 1.15 29.17
CA ALA A 913 -4.55 2.23 30.00
C ALA A 913 -3.56 2.68 31.08
N THR A 914 -3.64 3.93 31.46
CA THR A 914 -2.96 4.50 32.61
C THR A 914 -3.85 4.41 33.86
N SER A 915 -3.23 4.39 35.04
CA SER A 915 -3.97 4.55 36.31
C SER A 915 -4.64 5.93 36.37
N ALA A 916 -5.71 6.02 37.15
CA ALA A 916 -6.47 7.29 37.30
C ALA A 916 -5.61 8.50 37.77
N ASN A 917 -4.51 8.21 38.46
CA ASN A 917 -3.57 9.24 38.96
C ASN A 917 -2.31 9.37 38.08
N TRP A 918 -2.29 8.74 36.90
CA TRP A 918 -1.18 8.74 35.94
C TRP A 918 0.18 8.28 36.51
N THR A 919 0.15 7.57 37.62
CA THR A 919 1.36 7.07 38.28
C THR A 919 1.86 5.76 37.69
N THR A 920 1.04 5.07 36.94
CA THR A 920 1.36 3.80 36.26
C THR A 920 0.70 3.69 34.91
N GLY A 921 1.39 3.08 33.99
CA GLY A 921 0.85 2.68 32.69
C GLY A 921 1.30 1.28 32.29
N THR A 922 0.63 0.71 31.30
CA THR A 922 0.98 -0.62 30.77
C THR A 922 1.35 -0.49 29.29
N LEU A 923 2.51 -1.06 28.92
CA LEU A 923 2.91 -1.22 27.51
C LEU A 923 2.89 -2.70 27.16
N GLN A 924 2.29 -3.04 26.04
CA GLN A 924 2.54 -4.32 25.40
C GLN A 924 3.76 -4.16 24.50
N VAL A 925 4.67 -5.12 24.55
CA VAL A 925 5.95 -5.06 23.82
C VAL A 925 6.24 -6.41 23.17
N THR A 926 7.21 -6.42 22.26
CA THR A 926 7.81 -7.69 21.83
C THR A 926 8.39 -8.42 23.02
N SER A 927 8.37 -9.76 22.97
CA SER A 927 8.85 -10.61 24.09
C SER A 927 10.26 -10.21 24.52
N THR A 928 10.44 -9.95 25.82
CA THR A 928 11.77 -9.72 26.40
C THR A 928 12.61 -10.99 26.36
N THR A 929 13.90 -10.85 26.09
CA THR A 929 14.85 -11.98 26.09
C THR A 929 15.55 -12.15 27.45
N GLN A 930 15.61 -11.07 28.23
CA GLN A 930 16.25 -11.01 29.53
C GLN A 930 15.22 -10.78 30.65
N ALA A 931 15.64 -11.01 31.87
CA ALA A 931 14.87 -10.63 33.04
C ALA A 931 15.32 -9.26 33.55
N HIS A 932 14.35 -8.39 33.84
CA HIS A 932 14.56 -7.03 34.31
C HIS A 932 14.00 -6.81 35.70
N ALA A 933 14.75 -6.13 36.55
CA ALA A 933 14.35 -5.84 37.92
C ALA A 933 13.31 -4.72 37.99
N VAL A 934 12.67 -4.56 39.15
CA VAL A 934 11.91 -3.34 39.47
C VAL A 934 12.84 -2.15 39.39
N SER A 935 12.35 -1.05 38.84
CA SER A 935 13.10 0.19 38.58
C SER A 935 14.13 0.09 37.42
N ALA A 936 14.10 -0.99 36.65
CA ALA A 936 14.82 -1.02 35.39
C ALA A 936 14.40 0.15 34.50
N ALA A 937 15.39 0.87 33.96
CA ALA A 937 15.12 2.06 33.13
C ALA A 937 14.62 1.63 31.74
N LEU A 938 13.55 2.25 31.28
CA LEU A 938 13.01 2.13 29.94
C LEU A 938 13.09 3.50 29.27
N CYS A 939 13.78 3.62 28.15
CA CYS A 939 13.95 4.88 27.45
C CYS A 939 13.93 4.68 25.93
N GLU A 940 13.75 5.76 25.20
CA GLU A 940 14.00 5.73 23.76
C GLU A 940 15.48 5.43 23.49
N PRO A 941 15.80 4.61 22.46
CA PRO A 941 17.18 4.42 22.06
C PRO A 941 17.71 5.76 21.55
N LEU A 942 18.55 6.40 22.37
CA LEU A 942 19.26 7.60 21.96
C LEU A 942 20.38 7.20 21.00
N PRO A 943 20.63 8.00 19.94
CA PRO A 943 21.84 7.82 19.14
C PRO A 943 23.07 7.89 20.07
N TYR A 944 23.83 6.81 20.09
CA TYR A 944 24.97 6.68 20.98
C TYR A 944 26.12 7.60 20.52
N ALA A 945 26.42 8.64 21.29
CA ALA A 945 27.78 9.12 21.37
C ALA A 945 28.51 8.25 22.43
N THR A 946 29.59 7.59 22.08
CA THR A 946 30.42 6.78 22.98
C THR A 946 31.04 7.56 24.13
N THR A 947 30.82 8.88 24.18
CA THR A 947 31.21 9.78 25.26
C THR A 947 30.09 10.77 25.51
N VAL A 948 29.05 10.35 26.25
CA VAL A 948 28.17 11.32 26.88
C VAL A 948 28.90 11.90 28.08
N THR A 949 29.62 12.97 27.84
CA THR A 949 29.90 13.91 28.93
C THR A 949 28.57 14.52 29.33
N THR A 950 28.29 14.49 30.61
CA THR A 950 27.14 15.10 31.26
C THR A 950 26.74 16.41 30.61
N PHE A 951 25.44 16.63 30.37
CA PHE A 951 24.85 17.89 29.99
C PHE A 951 25.51 19.02 30.78
N ASP A 952 26.17 19.96 30.09
CA ASP A 952 26.70 21.14 30.73
C ASP A 952 25.49 21.98 31.16
N PRO A 953 25.24 22.14 32.47
CA PRO A 953 24.10 22.92 32.95
C PRO A 953 24.19 24.43 32.63
N SER A 954 25.34 24.87 32.07
CA SER A 954 25.54 26.27 31.63
C SER A 954 25.17 26.47 30.14
N ALA A 955 24.84 25.41 29.37
CA ALA A 955 24.38 25.57 28.00
C ALA A 955 22.96 26.17 27.96
N ALA A 956 22.87 27.41 27.51
CA ALA A 956 21.58 28.07 27.36
C ALA A 956 20.79 27.49 26.19
N PHE A 957 19.54 27.11 26.41
CA PHE A 957 18.60 26.49 25.44
C PHE A 957 18.38 27.29 24.14
N ASN A 958 18.73 28.56 24.11
CA ASN A 958 18.54 29.49 23.01
C ASN A 958 19.77 29.65 22.10
N SER A 959 20.86 29.00 22.40
CA SER A 959 22.13 29.10 21.62
C SER A 959 22.55 27.78 20.97
N SER A 960 21.84 26.69 21.23
CA SER A 960 22.13 25.39 20.66
C SER A 960 21.11 25.12 19.52
N ALA A 961 21.60 24.84 18.33
CA ALA A 961 20.78 24.42 17.24
C ALA A 961 20.20 23.03 17.57
N PHE A 962 18.91 22.98 17.87
CA PHE A 962 18.16 21.74 17.99
C PHE A 962 17.66 21.33 16.61
N SER A 963 17.79 20.06 16.30
CA SER A 963 17.51 19.57 14.96
C SER A 963 16.04 19.49 14.64
N TYR A 964 15.83 19.71 13.40
CA TYR A 964 14.69 19.44 12.55
C TYR A 964 14.24 17.96 12.57
#